data_f2ead54a2a2ce8da1b5d27708d07680e
#
_entry.id   f2ead54a2a2ce8da1b5d27708d07680e
#
_cell.length_a   1.000
_cell.length_b   1.000
_cell.length_c   1.000
_cell.angle_alpha   90.00
_cell.angle_beta   90.00
_cell.angle_gamma   90.00
#
_symmetry.space_group_name_H-M   'P 1'
#
loop_
_entity.id
_entity.type
_entity.pdbx_description
1 polymer ?
#
loop_
_entity_poly.entity_id
_entity_poly.type
_entity_poly.pdbx_seq_one_letter_code
_entity_poly.pdbx_strand_id
1 'polypeptide(L)'
;MTENLAETPASLDRALKALDSSAELTDTIRAEYAELTDTIRAARHDYYQEDAPTLSDAEYDRLYRRLEQIEAQYPALIANDSPTQEVGGEVSEAFSPVTHLVRMYSLEDVFSLEELRAWLTKAEENTRLLTGAAPQWLTELKIDGLAVNLLYRNGVLVRAATRGDGTTGEDVTHNVRTIASIPQKLAGENHPAELEVRGEVFISSADFKKLNEKMVSEGKNPFANPRNAAAGSLRQKDSAVTAERPLSMYVHGVGSRAGLDVNSQYQTYEQLAAWGLPTSPYSKLFTSVDDILRYIAEYGEKRHSLVHEIDGIVIKVNDFVAQTQLGYTSRVPRWAVAYKYPPEEVNTKLLDIRVDVGRTGRVTPYGVMEPVLVSGSTVERATLHNQDVVKAKGVLIGDTVVLRKAGDVIPEIVGPVVALRNGHEREFVMPTECPSCGTTLAPGKEGDVDMRCPNYRSCPAQLTERIYYAASRGAFDIEALGFEAAKALTAPAEPEQPPLTSEAFLFDLTAEDLRDVKIRREKKVKGVGTGKFELVPYFYTKPTKAKPDPVPTKNTQNLFVELEKAKSQPLWRVLVALSIRHVGPTAARALATEFGSMDAIAQADRDRLAAVDGVGGVIADSIIEWFATDWHREVLARWAAAGVRMEDERDESIERTLEGVTVVVTGTLVNYSRDSAKEAIIVRGGRASGSVSKKTHFVVAGASAGSKLDKAEALGIPVLDEDGFTKLLAQGPDALTPGE
;
A
#
# COMPACT_ATOMS: atom_id res chain seq x y z
N MET A 1 48.75 10.96 51.23
CA MET A 1 49.37 10.30 50.08
C MET A 1 48.34 10.31 48.97
N THR A 2 48.60 11.20 48.09
CA THR A 2 47.89 11.49 46.82
C THR A 2 48.35 10.48 45.81
N GLU A 3 47.41 9.81 45.11
CA GLU A 3 47.70 9.30 43.80
C GLU A 3 46.53 9.65 42.86
N ASN A 4 46.81 10.61 42.03
CA ASN A 4 46.11 10.93 40.79
C ASN A 4 46.17 9.75 39.83
N LEU A 5 45.04 9.32 39.31
CA LEU A 5 44.99 8.62 38.04
C LEU A 5 44.33 9.54 37.02
N ALA A 6 45.19 10.24 36.32
CA ALA A 6 44.88 10.88 35.04
C ALA A 6 44.63 9.77 34.01
N GLU A 7 43.40 9.60 33.58
CA GLU A 7 43.11 8.81 32.39
C GLU A 7 43.64 9.53 31.14
N THR A 8 44.47 8.83 30.43
CA THR A 8 45.24 9.32 29.30
C THR A 8 44.37 9.50 28.04
N PRO A 9 44.73 10.47 27.15
CA PRO A 9 44.04 10.73 25.87
C PRO A 9 43.92 9.54 24.93
N ALA A 10 44.63 8.45 25.20
CA ALA A 10 44.64 7.23 24.35
C ALA A 10 43.35 6.41 24.42
N SER A 11 42.49 6.58 25.46
CA SER A 11 41.18 5.89 25.54
C SER A 11 40.10 6.61 24.74
N LEU A 12 40.15 7.94 24.71
CA LEU A 12 39.27 8.77 23.88
C LEU A 12 39.61 8.64 22.39
N ASP A 13 40.90 8.57 22.06
CA ASP A 13 41.36 8.37 20.68
C ASP A 13 41.07 6.97 20.14
N ARG A 14 40.99 5.96 21.02
CA ARG A 14 40.57 4.62 20.67
C ARG A 14 39.01 4.49 20.51
N ALA A 15 38.24 5.25 21.30
CA ALA A 15 36.80 5.36 21.16
C ALA A 15 36.41 6.18 19.92
N LEU A 16 37.14 7.27 19.62
CA LEU A 16 36.95 8.04 18.38
C LEU A 16 37.38 7.27 17.12
N LYS A 17 38.46 6.45 17.21
CA LYS A 17 38.85 5.55 16.12
C LYS A 17 37.93 4.34 15.95
N ALA A 18 37.20 3.95 16.98
CA ALA A 18 36.14 2.94 16.86
C ALA A 18 34.85 3.54 16.26
N LEU A 19 34.66 4.86 16.33
CA LEU A 19 33.58 5.58 15.63
C LEU A 19 33.93 5.93 14.17
N ASP A 20 35.21 5.83 13.79
CA ASP A 20 35.73 6.11 12.43
C ASP A 20 36.03 4.82 11.65
N SER A 21 35.46 3.68 12.07
CA SER A 21 35.34 2.53 11.18
C SER A 21 34.17 2.81 10.22
N SER A 22 34.43 3.63 9.20
CA SER A 22 33.69 3.58 7.95
C SER A 22 33.86 2.15 7.40
N ALA A 23 32.96 1.24 7.77
CA ALA A 23 32.79 0.02 7.03
C ALA A 23 32.67 0.44 5.57
N GLU A 24 33.58 0.04 4.71
CA GLU A 24 33.56 0.42 3.29
C GLU A 24 32.19 0.08 2.75
N LEU A 25 31.47 1.11 2.29
CA LEU A 25 30.17 0.97 1.65
C LEU A 25 30.37 0.23 0.34
N THR A 26 30.17 -1.07 0.36
CA THR A 26 30.37 -1.94 -0.80
C THR A 26 29.23 -1.78 -1.79
N ASP A 27 29.49 -2.01 -3.08
CA ASP A 27 28.46 -2.02 -4.11
C ASP A 27 27.35 -3.05 -3.80
N THR A 28 27.68 -4.11 -3.09
CA THR A 28 26.73 -5.12 -2.61
C THR A 28 25.72 -4.52 -1.60
N ILE A 29 26.19 -3.72 -0.64
CA ILE A 29 25.30 -3.04 0.34
C ILE A 29 24.41 -2.01 -0.35
N ARG A 30 24.93 -1.27 -1.33
CA ARG A 30 24.12 -0.34 -2.13
C ARG A 30 23.03 -1.05 -2.92
N ALA A 31 23.38 -2.20 -3.52
CA ALA A 31 22.43 -3.02 -4.26
C ALA A 31 21.36 -3.62 -3.33
N GLU A 32 21.75 -4.15 -2.15
CA GLU A 32 20.83 -4.65 -1.14
C GLU A 32 19.89 -3.55 -0.64
N TYR A 33 20.40 -2.35 -0.36
CA TYR A 33 19.60 -1.20 0.06
C TYR A 33 18.55 -0.81 -0.99
N ALA A 34 18.94 -0.73 -2.26
CA ALA A 34 18.03 -0.40 -3.35
C ALA A 34 16.96 -1.48 -3.52
N GLU A 35 17.34 -2.77 -3.51
CA GLU A 35 16.40 -3.89 -3.63
C GLU A 35 15.38 -3.92 -2.47
N LEU A 36 15.84 -3.71 -1.23
CA LEU A 36 14.98 -3.63 -0.05
C LEU A 36 14.00 -2.45 -0.16
N THR A 37 14.49 -1.28 -0.55
CA THR A 37 13.67 -0.08 -0.72
C THR A 37 12.57 -0.29 -1.76
N ASP A 38 12.91 -0.83 -2.93
CA ASP A 38 11.97 -1.10 -4.01
C ASP A 38 10.96 -2.19 -3.61
N THR A 39 11.42 -3.25 -2.93
CA THR A 39 10.55 -4.34 -2.47
C THR A 39 9.56 -3.85 -1.42
N ILE A 40 10.00 -3.04 -0.46
CA ILE A 40 9.14 -2.47 0.58
C ILE A 40 8.12 -1.47 -0.01
N ARG A 41 8.52 -0.65 -1.00
CA ARG A 41 7.60 0.26 -1.69
C ARG A 41 6.53 -0.50 -2.46
N ALA A 42 6.93 -1.52 -3.24
CA ALA A 42 5.99 -2.37 -3.95
C ALA A 42 5.00 -3.05 -3.00
N ALA A 43 5.49 -3.59 -1.89
CA ALA A 43 4.64 -4.22 -0.88
C ALA A 43 3.66 -3.23 -0.23
N ARG A 44 4.09 -1.98 0.03
CA ARG A 44 3.19 -0.92 0.49
C ARG A 44 2.10 -0.59 -0.52
N HIS A 45 2.47 -0.45 -1.78
CA HIS A 45 1.51 -0.21 -2.86
C HIS A 45 0.47 -1.34 -2.93
N ASP A 46 0.91 -2.59 -2.98
CA ASP A 46 0.03 -3.75 -3.04
C ASP A 46 -0.89 -3.85 -1.81
N TYR A 47 -0.37 -3.50 -0.63
CA TYR A 47 -1.13 -3.53 0.63
C TYR A 47 -2.15 -2.40 0.73
N TYR A 48 -1.75 -1.14 0.44
CA TYR A 48 -2.60 0.03 0.68
C TYR A 48 -3.46 0.42 -0.51
N GLN A 49 -3.05 0.11 -1.74
CA GLN A 49 -3.75 0.51 -2.96
C GLN A 49 -4.57 -0.62 -3.57
N GLU A 50 -3.99 -1.81 -3.65
CA GLU A 50 -4.61 -2.93 -4.36
C GLU A 50 -5.42 -3.84 -3.43
N ASP A 51 -5.37 -3.65 -2.09
CA ASP A 51 -5.91 -4.58 -1.09
C ASP A 51 -5.48 -6.05 -1.35
N ALA A 52 -4.32 -6.22 -2.01
CA ALA A 52 -3.77 -7.51 -2.45
C ALA A 52 -2.29 -7.63 -2.06
N PRO A 53 -1.99 -7.67 -0.74
CA PRO A 53 -0.62 -7.70 -0.26
C PRO A 53 0.16 -8.89 -0.84
N THR A 54 1.34 -8.60 -1.38
CA THR A 54 2.26 -9.60 -1.96
C THR A 54 3.28 -10.12 -0.97
N LEU A 55 3.55 -9.35 0.10
CA LEU A 55 4.38 -9.74 1.23
C LEU A 55 3.53 -9.89 2.49
N SER A 56 3.94 -10.81 3.35
CA SER A 56 3.39 -10.90 4.69
C SER A 56 3.90 -9.76 5.58
N ASP A 57 3.13 -9.34 6.59
CA ASP A 57 3.56 -8.32 7.56
C ASP A 57 4.87 -8.73 8.24
N ALA A 58 5.04 -10.01 8.61
CA ALA A 58 6.28 -10.51 9.20
C ALA A 58 7.47 -10.46 8.22
N GLU A 59 7.24 -10.69 6.93
CA GLU A 59 8.24 -10.58 5.88
C GLU A 59 8.52 -9.12 5.57
N TYR A 60 7.49 -8.30 5.48
CA TYR A 60 7.60 -6.86 5.38
C TYR A 60 8.38 -6.29 6.58
N ASP A 61 8.01 -6.64 7.82
CA ASP A 61 8.70 -6.19 9.04
C ASP A 61 10.16 -6.66 9.09
N ARG A 62 10.47 -7.87 8.60
CA ARG A 62 11.84 -8.37 8.49
C ARG A 62 12.66 -7.57 7.48
N LEU A 63 12.13 -7.32 6.28
CA LEU A 63 12.77 -6.52 5.24
C LEU A 63 12.93 -5.08 5.72
N TYR A 64 11.91 -4.54 6.38
CA TYR A 64 11.90 -3.21 6.94
C TYR A 64 12.97 -3.05 8.03
N ARG A 65 13.08 -3.99 8.99
CA ARG A 65 14.15 -4.03 9.99
C ARG A 65 15.53 -4.16 9.38
N ARG A 66 15.65 -4.94 8.30
CA ARG A 66 16.92 -5.06 7.58
C ARG A 66 17.32 -3.74 6.94
N LEU A 67 16.37 -3.00 6.37
CA LEU A 67 16.58 -1.66 5.83
C LEU A 67 17.00 -0.69 6.95
N GLU A 68 16.32 -0.69 8.10
CA GLU A 68 16.69 0.12 9.29
C GLU A 68 18.12 -0.20 9.78
N GLN A 69 18.52 -1.47 9.80
CA GLN A 69 19.87 -1.88 10.18
C GLN A 69 20.92 -1.33 9.22
N ILE A 70 20.68 -1.39 7.92
CA ILE A 70 21.57 -0.82 6.91
C ILE A 70 21.66 0.69 7.08
N GLU A 71 20.55 1.37 7.27
CA GLU A 71 20.51 2.82 7.49
C GLU A 71 21.22 3.26 8.78
N ALA A 72 21.06 2.49 9.86
CA ALA A 72 21.78 2.74 11.12
C ALA A 72 23.30 2.56 10.96
N GLN A 73 23.72 1.59 10.16
CA GLN A 73 25.15 1.32 9.89
C GLN A 73 25.75 2.29 8.86
N TYR A 74 24.95 2.74 7.89
CA TYR A 74 25.37 3.61 6.79
C TYR A 74 24.43 4.82 6.63
N PRO A 75 24.44 5.80 7.54
CA PRO A 75 23.53 6.94 7.50
C PRO A 75 23.57 7.76 6.20
N ALA A 76 24.68 7.69 5.47
CA ALA A 76 24.83 8.36 4.17
C ALA A 76 23.95 7.75 3.04
N LEU A 77 23.38 6.56 3.25
CA LEU A 77 22.43 5.94 2.31
C LEU A 77 21.00 6.40 2.50
N ILE A 78 20.65 6.99 3.65
CA ILE A 78 19.28 7.38 3.96
C ILE A 78 18.81 8.42 2.94
N ALA A 79 17.94 7.99 2.04
CA ALA A 79 17.25 8.87 1.12
C ALA A 79 16.04 9.51 1.83
N ASN A 80 15.67 10.74 1.47
CA ASN A 80 14.53 11.44 2.06
C ASN A 80 13.20 10.73 1.80
N ASP A 81 13.16 9.91 0.76
CA ASP A 81 12.04 9.08 0.31
C ASP A 81 12.20 7.60 0.71
N SER A 82 13.13 7.29 1.62
CA SER A 82 13.24 5.94 2.16
C SER A 82 11.94 5.52 2.84
N PRO A 83 11.49 4.27 2.65
CA PRO A 83 10.34 3.74 3.39
C PRO A 83 10.44 3.89 4.91
N THR A 84 11.64 3.99 5.46
CA THR A 84 11.86 4.23 6.90
C THR A 84 11.55 5.66 7.34
N GLN A 85 11.52 6.61 6.40
CA GLN A 85 11.25 8.03 6.66
C GLN A 85 9.78 8.42 6.40
N GLU A 86 8.98 7.51 5.81
CA GLU A 86 7.60 7.76 5.41
C GLU A 86 6.61 6.89 6.17
N VAL A 87 5.41 7.41 6.41
CA VAL A 87 4.25 6.61 6.85
C VAL A 87 3.67 5.93 5.61
N GLY A 88 3.52 4.59 5.66
CA GLY A 88 2.98 3.85 4.52
C GLY A 88 1.52 4.19 4.22
N GLY A 89 1.18 4.26 2.94
CA GLY A 89 -0.16 4.46 2.40
C GLY A 89 -0.19 5.64 1.42
N GLU A 90 -0.35 5.35 0.13
CA GLU A 90 -0.64 6.37 -0.88
C GLU A 90 -2.15 6.59 -0.96
N VAL A 91 -2.57 7.78 -1.42
CA VAL A 91 -3.98 8.13 -1.60
C VAL A 91 -4.46 7.56 -2.94
N SER A 92 -5.53 6.76 -2.92
CA SER A 92 -6.15 6.26 -4.14
C SER A 92 -6.93 7.37 -4.85
N GLU A 93 -6.78 7.48 -6.17
CA GLU A 93 -7.51 8.48 -6.97
C GLU A 93 -9.01 8.18 -7.16
N ALA A 94 -9.48 7.05 -6.66
CA ALA A 94 -10.92 6.76 -6.62
C ALA A 94 -11.69 7.69 -5.67
N PHE A 95 -10.97 8.39 -4.80
CA PHE A 95 -11.47 9.32 -3.79
C PHE A 95 -10.70 10.63 -3.86
N SER A 96 -11.38 11.74 -3.54
CA SER A 96 -10.72 13.04 -3.46
C SER A 96 -9.67 13.05 -2.34
N PRO A 97 -8.46 13.57 -2.57
CA PRO A 97 -7.44 13.67 -1.53
C PRO A 97 -7.84 14.70 -0.47
N VAL A 98 -7.54 14.39 0.78
CA VAL A 98 -7.83 15.23 1.94
C VAL A 98 -6.58 15.38 2.80
N THR A 99 -6.12 16.61 3.01
CA THR A 99 -5.03 16.89 3.95
C THR A 99 -5.54 16.91 5.38
N HIS A 100 -4.88 16.18 6.29
CA HIS A 100 -5.15 16.19 7.72
C HIS A 100 -4.66 17.51 8.36
N LEU A 101 -5.38 18.02 9.35
CA LEU A 101 -4.94 19.21 10.09
C LEU A 101 -3.67 18.94 10.89
N VAL A 102 -3.57 17.73 11.45
CA VAL A 102 -2.40 17.23 12.15
C VAL A 102 -2.02 15.88 11.56
N ARG A 103 -0.73 15.72 11.22
CA ARG A 103 -0.21 14.47 10.65
C ARG A 103 -0.61 13.25 11.46
N MET A 104 -1.05 12.18 10.81
CA MET A 104 -1.29 10.87 11.40
C MET A 104 -0.01 10.05 11.37
N TYR A 105 0.47 9.66 12.55
CA TYR A 105 1.69 8.88 12.69
C TYR A 105 1.38 7.38 12.71
N SER A 106 2.39 6.57 12.37
CA SER A 106 2.41 5.14 12.64
C SER A 106 2.78 4.90 14.13
N LEU A 107 2.97 3.64 14.51
CA LEU A 107 3.49 3.27 15.82
C LEU A 107 4.80 2.50 15.65
N GLU A 108 5.66 2.56 16.65
CA GLU A 108 6.79 1.66 16.78
C GLU A 108 6.27 0.27 17.19
N ASP A 109 6.65 -0.77 16.45
CA ASP A 109 6.23 -2.14 16.72
C ASP A 109 7.32 -2.89 17.49
N VAL A 110 6.93 -3.62 18.54
CA VAL A 110 7.77 -4.55 19.29
C VAL A 110 7.11 -5.93 19.30
N PHE A 111 7.92 -7.00 19.23
CA PHE A 111 7.43 -8.36 18.98
C PHE A 111 7.78 -9.32 20.14
N SER A 112 8.54 -8.86 21.13
CA SER A 112 8.86 -9.63 22.33
C SER A 112 8.60 -8.82 23.58
N LEU A 113 8.35 -9.52 24.70
CA LEU A 113 8.18 -8.86 26.00
C LEU A 113 9.48 -8.21 26.49
N GLU A 114 10.64 -8.69 26.02
CA GLU A 114 11.95 -8.09 26.32
C GLU A 114 12.12 -6.76 25.61
N GLU A 115 11.81 -6.68 24.31
CA GLU A 115 11.80 -5.42 23.55
C GLU A 115 10.84 -4.42 24.17
N LEU A 116 9.64 -4.87 24.54
CA LEU A 116 8.64 -4.01 25.21
C LEU A 116 9.15 -3.49 26.55
N ARG A 117 9.74 -4.33 27.40
CA ARG A 117 10.32 -3.90 28.70
C ARG A 117 11.43 -2.86 28.48
N ALA A 118 12.31 -3.07 27.51
CA ALA A 118 13.37 -2.12 27.20
C ALA A 118 12.80 -0.77 26.74
N TRP A 119 11.77 -0.79 25.88
CA TRP A 119 11.09 0.41 25.44
C TRP A 119 10.40 1.16 26.59
N LEU A 120 9.65 0.45 27.44
CA LEU A 120 8.96 1.02 28.61
C LEU A 120 9.95 1.64 29.59
N THR A 121 11.06 0.96 29.89
CA THR A 121 12.11 1.48 30.78
C THR A 121 12.68 2.78 30.23
N LYS A 122 13.06 2.80 28.94
CA LYS A 122 13.59 4.00 28.30
C LYS A 122 12.59 5.16 28.26
N ALA A 123 11.32 4.87 27.97
CA ALA A 123 10.28 5.88 27.94
C ALA A 123 9.97 6.42 29.34
N GLU A 124 10.01 5.57 30.39
CA GLU A 124 9.87 5.99 31.79
C GLU A 124 11.03 6.90 32.22
N GLU A 125 12.28 6.50 31.93
CA GLU A 125 13.47 7.30 32.26
C GLU A 125 13.41 8.68 31.59
N ASN A 126 13.07 8.72 30.30
CA ASN A 126 12.93 9.97 29.56
C ASN A 126 11.79 10.83 30.12
N THR A 127 10.65 10.24 30.45
CA THR A 127 9.52 10.97 31.06
C THR A 127 9.90 11.55 32.41
N ARG A 128 10.56 10.78 33.28
CA ARG A 128 11.04 11.25 34.60
C ARG A 128 12.05 12.39 34.44
N LEU A 129 12.97 12.29 33.47
CA LEU A 129 13.96 13.33 33.21
C LEU A 129 13.29 14.64 32.76
N LEU A 130 12.27 14.56 31.93
CA LEU A 130 11.61 15.72 31.33
C LEU A 130 10.55 16.34 32.26
N THR A 131 9.78 15.52 32.98
CA THR A 131 8.63 15.96 33.78
C THR A 131 8.83 15.90 35.29
N GLY A 132 9.89 15.23 35.78
CA GLY A 132 10.14 14.95 37.20
C GLY A 132 9.28 13.82 37.80
N ALA A 133 8.39 13.20 37.06
CA ALA A 133 7.47 12.17 37.51
C ALA A 133 7.48 10.92 36.60
N ALA A 134 7.12 9.77 37.16
CA ALA A 134 6.89 8.55 36.40
C ALA A 134 5.63 8.68 35.54
N PRO A 135 5.60 8.11 34.33
CA PRO A 135 4.42 8.12 33.49
C PRO A 135 3.29 7.26 34.07
N GLN A 136 2.07 7.67 33.80
CA GLN A 136 0.91 6.79 33.79
C GLN A 136 0.73 6.25 32.38
N TRP A 137 0.51 4.95 32.26
CA TRP A 137 0.41 4.27 30.97
C TRP A 137 -1.05 4.02 30.63
N LEU A 138 -1.49 4.54 29.46
CA LEU A 138 -2.74 4.12 28.85
C LEU A 138 -2.47 2.90 28.00
N THR A 139 -3.17 1.81 28.26
CA THR A 139 -3.04 0.55 27.52
C THR A 139 -4.37 0.19 26.89
N GLU A 140 -4.37 -0.12 25.62
CA GLU A 140 -5.56 -0.37 24.83
C GLU A 140 -5.34 -1.51 23.81
N LEU A 141 -6.41 -2.15 23.36
CA LEU A 141 -6.36 -3.18 22.34
C LEU A 141 -6.02 -2.56 21.00
N LYS A 142 -5.07 -3.14 20.28
CA LYS A 142 -4.75 -2.79 18.90
C LYS A 142 -5.75 -3.45 17.96
N ILE A 143 -6.77 -2.70 17.57
CA ILE A 143 -7.84 -3.18 16.70
C ILE A 143 -7.28 -3.41 15.31
N ASP A 144 -7.61 -4.54 14.71
CA ASP A 144 -7.25 -4.86 13.35
C ASP A 144 -8.36 -4.40 12.38
N GLY A 145 -8.25 -3.14 11.92
CA GLY A 145 -9.24 -2.45 11.12
C GLY A 145 -8.64 -1.47 10.10
N LEU A 146 -9.36 -0.40 9.84
CA LEU A 146 -8.92 0.70 8.98
C LEU A 146 -8.93 2.03 9.74
N ALA A 147 -7.79 2.69 9.81
CA ALA A 147 -7.66 3.97 10.50
C ALA A 147 -8.37 5.10 9.74
N VAL A 148 -9.17 5.87 10.47
CA VAL A 148 -9.89 7.04 9.96
C VAL A 148 -9.68 8.27 10.83
N ASN A 149 -9.75 9.44 10.19
CA ASN A 149 -9.74 10.74 10.81
C ASN A 149 -11.08 11.45 10.55
N LEU A 150 -11.79 11.80 11.61
CA LEU A 150 -13.08 12.50 11.58
C LEU A 150 -12.85 13.95 11.96
N LEU A 151 -13.29 14.88 11.12
CA LEU A 151 -13.27 16.31 11.42
C LEU A 151 -14.66 16.80 11.81
N TYR A 152 -14.79 17.25 13.04
CA TYR A 152 -15.98 17.94 13.53
C TYR A 152 -15.71 19.45 13.60
N ARG A 153 -16.68 20.25 13.12
CA ARG A 153 -16.70 21.70 13.31
C ARG A 153 -17.94 22.09 14.10
N ASN A 154 -17.75 22.77 15.22
CA ASN A 154 -18.82 23.13 16.15
C ASN A 154 -19.73 21.91 16.48
N GLY A 155 -19.12 20.76 16.69
CA GLY A 155 -19.80 19.51 17.02
C GLY A 155 -20.50 18.80 15.84
N VAL A 156 -20.38 19.27 14.60
CA VAL A 156 -20.97 18.62 13.40
C VAL A 156 -19.88 17.97 12.57
N LEU A 157 -20.09 16.71 12.16
CA LEU A 157 -19.18 15.97 11.27
C LEU A 157 -19.19 16.60 9.87
N VAL A 158 -18.09 17.23 9.51
CA VAL A 158 -17.94 17.89 8.20
C VAL A 158 -17.12 17.04 7.22
N ARG A 159 -16.18 16.21 7.72
CA ARG A 159 -15.28 15.43 6.88
C ARG A 159 -14.81 14.18 7.58
N ALA A 160 -14.58 13.12 6.81
CA ALA A 160 -13.88 11.91 7.25
C ALA A 160 -12.88 11.49 6.17
N ALA A 161 -11.68 11.08 6.59
CA ALA A 161 -10.62 10.66 5.68
C ALA A 161 -9.92 9.40 6.19
N THR A 162 -9.41 8.56 5.27
CA THR A 162 -8.48 7.47 5.61
C THR A 162 -7.14 8.07 6.04
N ARG A 163 -6.27 7.27 6.66
CA ARG A 163 -4.93 7.73 7.08
C ARG A 163 -4.08 8.18 5.89
N GLY A 164 -4.13 7.46 4.77
CA GLY A 164 -3.25 7.68 3.63
C GLY A 164 -1.77 7.60 4.00
N ASP A 165 -0.98 8.55 3.52
CA ASP A 165 0.45 8.72 3.83
C ASP A 165 0.72 9.40 5.19
N GLY A 166 -0.34 9.63 5.95
CA GLY A 166 -0.31 10.32 7.24
C GLY A 166 -0.44 11.85 7.13
N THR A 167 -0.21 12.44 5.98
CA THR A 167 -0.45 13.86 5.68
C THR A 167 -1.72 14.04 4.87
N THR A 168 -1.91 13.20 3.86
CA THR A 168 -3.06 13.20 2.95
C THR A 168 -3.72 11.83 2.97
N GLY A 169 -5.03 11.80 3.14
CA GLY A 169 -5.87 10.60 3.08
C GLY A 169 -6.93 10.71 1.99
N GLU A 170 -7.78 9.69 1.88
CA GLU A 170 -8.90 9.64 0.94
C GLU A 170 -10.17 10.17 1.62
N ASP A 171 -10.94 11.01 0.94
CA ASP A 171 -12.24 11.47 1.43
C ASP A 171 -13.27 10.33 1.42
N VAL A 172 -13.58 9.82 2.60
CA VAL A 172 -14.59 8.78 2.83
C VAL A 172 -15.80 9.31 3.58
N THR A 173 -16.04 10.63 3.54
CA THR A 173 -17.09 11.31 4.32
C THR A 173 -18.47 10.71 4.06
N HIS A 174 -18.83 10.46 2.80
CA HIS A 174 -20.14 9.90 2.43
C HIS A 174 -20.33 8.49 2.99
N ASN A 175 -19.26 7.68 2.97
CA ASN A 175 -19.25 6.32 3.47
C ASN A 175 -19.34 6.30 5.00
N VAL A 176 -18.52 7.10 5.69
CA VAL A 176 -18.52 7.21 7.15
C VAL A 176 -19.88 7.68 7.70
N ARG A 177 -20.58 8.56 7.00
CA ARG A 177 -21.92 8.99 7.39
C ARG A 177 -22.95 7.87 7.44
N THR A 178 -22.72 6.74 6.81
CA THR A 178 -23.60 5.57 6.86
C THR A 178 -23.34 4.67 8.07
N ILE A 179 -22.22 4.87 8.80
CA ILE A 179 -21.86 4.06 9.96
C ILE A 179 -22.63 4.55 11.18
N ALA A 180 -23.57 3.74 11.67
CA ALA A 180 -24.49 4.12 12.74
C ALA A 180 -23.80 4.48 14.07
N SER A 181 -22.63 3.90 14.36
CA SER A 181 -21.87 4.18 15.58
C SER A 181 -21.14 5.53 15.58
N ILE A 182 -21.06 6.21 14.41
CA ILE A 182 -20.37 7.51 14.29
C ILE A 182 -21.41 8.64 14.28
N PRO A 183 -21.47 9.49 15.32
CA PRO A 183 -22.45 10.55 15.41
C PRO A 183 -22.18 11.63 14.34
N GLN A 184 -23.22 12.01 13.61
CA GLN A 184 -23.16 13.15 12.65
C GLN A 184 -23.09 14.49 13.40
N LYS A 185 -23.59 14.52 14.63
CA LYS A 185 -23.52 15.66 15.55
C LYS A 185 -23.18 15.13 16.94
N LEU A 186 -22.17 15.71 17.54
CA LEU A 186 -21.76 15.39 18.91
C LEU A 186 -22.86 15.77 19.90
N ALA A 187 -23.05 14.94 20.93
CA ALA A 187 -23.96 15.21 22.01
C ALA A 187 -23.37 16.23 23.01
N GLY A 188 -24.23 16.85 23.81
CA GLY A 188 -23.80 17.82 24.84
C GLY A 188 -23.45 19.21 24.25
N GLU A 189 -22.67 19.95 25.02
CA GLU A 189 -22.27 21.34 24.73
C GLU A 189 -20.75 21.50 24.87
N ASN A 190 -20.26 22.71 24.61
CA ASN A 190 -18.85 23.09 24.75
C ASN A 190 -17.90 22.31 23.82
N HIS A 191 -18.36 22.04 22.58
CA HIS A 191 -17.51 21.43 21.57
C HIS A 191 -16.45 22.43 21.11
N PRO A 192 -15.20 21.98 20.87
CA PRO A 192 -14.21 22.80 20.17
C PRO A 192 -14.76 23.28 18.82
N ALA A 193 -14.34 24.49 18.40
CA ALA A 193 -14.67 24.99 17.06
C ALA A 193 -14.23 24.02 15.96
N GLU A 194 -13.09 23.35 16.18
CA GLU A 194 -12.52 22.34 15.31
C GLU A 194 -11.90 21.21 16.11
N LEU A 195 -12.29 19.98 15.82
CA LEU A 195 -11.82 18.76 16.50
C LEU A 195 -11.57 17.66 15.49
N GLU A 196 -10.34 17.17 15.42
CA GLU A 196 -10.01 15.93 14.70
C GLU A 196 -10.05 14.75 15.67
N VAL A 197 -10.88 13.75 15.36
CA VAL A 197 -10.99 12.49 16.12
C VAL A 197 -10.46 11.35 15.27
N ARG A 198 -9.55 10.57 15.85
CA ARG A 198 -8.94 9.40 15.19
C ARG A 198 -9.50 8.12 15.75
N GLY A 199 -9.79 7.18 14.89
CA GLY A 199 -10.32 5.88 15.30
C GLY A 199 -10.05 4.81 14.27
N GLU A 200 -10.41 3.59 14.65
CA GLU A 200 -10.29 2.41 13.82
C GLU A 200 -11.67 1.90 13.45
N VAL A 201 -11.97 1.83 12.14
CA VAL A 201 -13.19 1.22 11.62
C VAL A 201 -12.97 -0.27 11.47
N PHE A 202 -13.91 -1.07 11.97
CA PHE A 202 -13.84 -2.52 11.98
C PHE A 202 -15.20 -3.17 11.72
N ILE A 203 -15.20 -4.47 11.44
CA ILE A 203 -16.37 -5.34 11.44
C ILE A 203 -16.24 -6.33 12.60
N SER A 204 -17.32 -6.54 13.35
CA SER A 204 -17.30 -7.54 14.43
C SER A 204 -17.11 -8.96 13.86
N SER A 205 -16.42 -9.85 14.60
CA SER A 205 -16.20 -11.24 14.18
C SER A 205 -17.51 -11.97 13.87
N ALA A 206 -18.58 -11.67 14.61
CA ALA A 206 -19.91 -12.25 14.39
C ALA A 206 -20.55 -11.73 13.09
N ASP A 207 -20.45 -10.45 12.81
CA ASP A 207 -21.04 -9.84 11.63
C ASP A 207 -20.22 -10.11 10.36
N PHE A 208 -18.90 -10.26 10.49
CA PHE A 208 -18.02 -10.73 9.42
C PHE A 208 -18.46 -12.12 8.93
N LYS A 209 -18.74 -13.05 9.85
CA LYS A 209 -19.23 -14.38 9.50
C LYS A 209 -20.55 -14.32 8.72
N LYS A 210 -21.52 -13.53 9.20
CA LYS A 210 -22.82 -13.35 8.53
C LYS A 210 -22.65 -12.71 7.14
N LEU A 211 -21.77 -11.71 7.03
CA LEU A 211 -21.48 -11.04 5.78
C LEU A 211 -20.93 -12.03 4.74
N ASN A 212 -19.96 -12.86 5.12
CA ASN A 212 -19.40 -13.86 4.23
C ASN A 212 -20.41 -14.95 3.85
N GLU A 213 -21.27 -15.40 4.78
CA GLU A 213 -22.37 -16.32 4.46
C GLU A 213 -23.33 -15.71 3.42
N LYS A 214 -23.69 -14.41 3.56
CA LYS A 214 -24.50 -13.68 2.59
C LYS A 214 -23.80 -13.61 1.23
N MET A 215 -22.52 -13.24 1.17
CA MET A 215 -21.76 -13.14 -0.08
C MET A 215 -21.70 -14.48 -0.81
N VAL A 216 -21.40 -15.56 -0.10
CA VAL A 216 -21.40 -16.92 -0.68
C VAL A 216 -22.78 -17.31 -1.22
N SER A 217 -23.87 -16.99 -0.49
CA SER A 217 -25.24 -17.26 -0.94
C SER A 217 -25.63 -16.49 -2.20
N GLU A 218 -25.06 -15.30 -2.39
CA GLU A 218 -25.22 -14.46 -3.58
C GLU A 218 -24.23 -14.83 -4.72
N GLY A 219 -23.38 -15.84 -4.52
CA GLY A 219 -22.38 -16.27 -5.52
C GLY A 219 -21.19 -15.35 -5.64
N LYS A 220 -20.96 -14.46 -4.67
CA LYS A 220 -19.81 -13.56 -4.56
C LYS A 220 -18.70 -14.23 -3.76
N ASN A 221 -17.46 -13.79 -3.97
CA ASN A 221 -16.32 -14.25 -3.17
C ASN A 221 -16.42 -13.67 -1.75
N PRO A 222 -16.19 -14.49 -0.71
CA PRO A 222 -16.10 -14.00 0.66
C PRO A 222 -14.83 -13.17 0.88
N PHE A 223 -14.87 -12.27 1.83
CA PHE A 223 -13.67 -11.57 2.28
C PHE A 223 -12.70 -12.50 3.04
N ALA A 224 -11.41 -12.27 2.89
CA ALA A 224 -10.39 -13.10 3.50
C ALA A 224 -10.32 -12.95 5.02
N ASN A 225 -10.48 -11.74 5.54
CA ASN A 225 -10.45 -11.43 6.98
C ASN A 225 -11.32 -10.20 7.30
N PRO A 226 -11.62 -9.93 8.60
CA PRO A 226 -12.42 -8.78 9.03
C PRO A 226 -11.82 -7.42 8.65
N ARG A 227 -10.49 -7.28 8.66
CA ARG A 227 -9.78 -6.05 8.27
C ARG A 227 -10.02 -5.71 6.81
N ASN A 228 -9.79 -6.66 5.89
CA ASN A 228 -10.05 -6.46 4.46
C ASN A 228 -11.53 -6.21 4.18
N ALA A 229 -12.42 -6.87 4.94
CA ALA A 229 -13.85 -6.62 4.86
C ALA A 229 -14.20 -5.19 5.28
N ALA A 230 -13.60 -4.67 6.36
CA ALA A 230 -13.80 -3.29 6.81
C ALA A 230 -13.24 -2.28 5.80
N ALA A 231 -11.98 -2.46 5.38
CA ALA A 231 -11.31 -1.59 4.41
C ALA A 231 -12.05 -1.55 3.07
N GLY A 232 -12.33 -2.70 2.47
CA GLY A 232 -13.06 -2.81 1.21
C GLY A 232 -14.51 -2.32 1.30
N SER A 233 -15.15 -2.42 2.48
CA SER A 233 -16.52 -1.89 2.68
C SER A 233 -16.53 -0.38 2.87
N LEU A 234 -15.54 0.21 3.53
CA LEU A 234 -15.46 1.66 3.72
C LEU A 234 -15.04 2.39 2.44
N ARG A 235 -14.23 1.77 1.59
CA ARG A 235 -13.70 2.34 0.34
C ARG A 235 -14.57 1.99 -0.87
N GLN A 236 -15.91 1.99 -0.72
CA GLN A 236 -16.85 1.80 -1.82
C GLN A 236 -17.14 3.13 -2.51
N LYS A 237 -17.17 3.16 -3.84
CA LYS A 237 -17.55 4.35 -4.62
C LYS A 237 -19.01 4.76 -4.37
N ASP A 238 -19.87 3.77 -4.16
CA ASP A 238 -21.27 3.96 -3.79
C ASP A 238 -21.46 3.76 -2.28
N SER A 239 -21.76 4.83 -1.55
CA SER A 239 -22.01 4.79 -0.11
C SER A 239 -23.23 3.94 0.28
N ALA A 240 -24.15 3.64 -0.66
CA ALA A 240 -25.27 2.72 -0.40
C ALA A 240 -24.75 1.29 -0.14
N VAL A 241 -23.67 0.89 -0.81
CA VAL A 241 -23.01 -0.41 -0.55
C VAL A 241 -22.39 -0.42 0.85
N THR A 242 -21.74 0.67 1.26
CA THR A 242 -21.21 0.81 2.62
C THR A 242 -22.31 0.76 3.68
N ALA A 243 -23.47 1.37 3.42
CA ALA A 243 -24.62 1.35 4.33
C ALA A 243 -25.17 -0.05 4.61
N GLU A 244 -25.01 -1.01 3.69
CA GLU A 244 -25.38 -2.41 3.89
C GLU A 244 -24.34 -3.21 4.71
N ARG A 245 -23.19 -2.62 5.03
CA ARG A 245 -22.10 -3.27 5.75
C ARG A 245 -22.18 -2.97 7.24
N PRO A 246 -22.01 -3.98 8.11
CA PRO A 246 -22.10 -3.80 9.57
C PRO A 246 -20.80 -3.22 10.13
N LEU A 247 -20.41 -2.03 9.67
CA LEU A 247 -19.22 -1.33 10.13
C LEU A 247 -19.45 -0.72 11.52
N SER A 248 -18.42 -0.77 12.34
CA SER A 248 -18.32 -0.10 13.64
C SER A 248 -16.99 0.61 13.77
N MET A 249 -16.84 1.48 14.76
CA MET A 249 -15.60 2.21 15.00
C MET A 249 -15.34 2.31 16.52
N TYR A 250 -14.07 2.32 16.92
CA TYR A 250 -13.64 2.85 18.20
C TYR A 250 -12.63 3.97 18.01
N VAL A 251 -12.78 5.04 18.82
CA VAL A 251 -11.81 6.14 18.84
C VAL A 251 -10.57 5.75 19.62
N HIS A 252 -9.40 6.14 19.14
CA HIS A 252 -8.11 5.87 19.78
C HIS A 252 -7.21 7.10 19.89
N GLY A 253 -7.69 8.29 19.55
CA GLY A 253 -6.91 9.50 19.68
C GLY A 253 -7.59 10.74 19.08
N VAL A 254 -6.89 11.85 19.22
CA VAL A 254 -7.25 13.14 18.61
C VAL A 254 -6.06 13.70 17.84
N GLY A 255 -6.35 14.42 16.78
CA GLY A 255 -5.38 15.23 16.06
C GLY A 255 -5.37 16.66 16.59
N SER A 256 -6.03 17.58 15.85
CA SER A 256 -6.27 18.94 16.34
C SER A 256 -7.22 18.91 17.55
N ARG A 257 -6.78 19.55 18.65
CA ARG A 257 -7.50 19.60 19.92
C ARG A 257 -7.57 21.00 20.52
N ALA A 258 -7.44 22.02 19.67
CA ALA A 258 -7.50 23.41 20.13
C ALA A 258 -8.85 23.71 20.76
N GLY A 259 -8.86 24.15 22.03
CA GLY A 259 -10.09 24.39 22.80
C GLY A 259 -10.65 23.14 23.51
N LEU A 260 -9.94 22.00 23.50
CA LEU A 260 -10.26 20.84 24.32
C LEU A 260 -9.54 20.97 25.66
N ASP A 261 -10.29 21.14 26.74
CA ASP A 261 -9.76 21.31 28.10
C ASP A 261 -9.56 19.96 28.80
N VAL A 262 -8.53 19.23 28.38
CA VAL A 262 -8.13 17.94 28.93
C VAL A 262 -6.59 17.83 28.98
N ASN A 263 -6.10 17.16 30.00
CA ASN A 263 -4.66 17.06 30.27
C ASN A 263 -4.07 15.69 29.90
N SER A 264 -4.90 14.71 29.57
CA SER A 264 -4.45 13.35 29.30
C SER A 264 -5.26 12.65 28.20
N GLN A 265 -4.67 11.62 27.65
CA GLN A 265 -5.30 10.77 26.62
C GLN A 265 -6.58 10.10 27.15
N TYR A 266 -6.56 9.61 28.39
CA TYR A 266 -7.70 8.92 28.98
C TYR A 266 -8.88 9.89 29.24
N GLN A 267 -8.61 11.10 29.78
CA GLN A 267 -9.64 12.14 29.91
C GLN A 267 -10.24 12.52 28.55
N THR A 268 -9.42 12.51 27.50
CA THR A 268 -9.94 12.71 26.15
C THR A 268 -10.97 11.65 25.77
N TYR A 269 -10.72 10.37 26.09
CA TYR A 269 -11.69 9.29 25.81
C TYR A 269 -12.98 9.45 26.59
N GLU A 270 -12.89 9.85 27.86
CA GLU A 270 -14.06 10.16 28.69
C GLU A 270 -14.89 11.30 28.10
N GLN A 271 -14.23 12.36 27.64
CA GLN A 271 -14.89 13.49 26.99
C GLN A 271 -15.53 13.12 25.65
N LEU A 272 -14.83 12.36 24.81
CA LEU A 272 -15.34 11.88 23.53
C LEU A 272 -16.54 10.93 23.73
N ALA A 273 -16.50 10.06 24.73
CA ALA A 273 -17.62 9.21 25.10
C ALA A 273 -18.83 10.04 25.59
N ALA A 274 -18.61 11.08 26.39
CA ALA A 274 -19.66 11.99 26.82
C ALA A 274 -20.32 12.73 25.64
N TRP A 275 -19.59 12.96 24.55
CA TRP A 275 -20.11 13.53 23.31
C TRP A 275 -20.73 12.48 22.36
N GLY A 276 -20.81 11.22 22.78
CA GLY A 276 -21.45 10.12 22.04
C GLY A 276 -20.55 9.41 21.03
N LEU A 277 -19.24 9.69 21.01
CA LEU A 277 -18.29 8.94 20.18
C LEU A 277 -17.97 7.58 20.81
N PRO A 278 -17.86 6.51 20.02
CA PRO A 278 -17.63 5.17 20.55
C PRO A 278 -16.18 5.01 21.03
N THR A 279 -15.98 4.78 22.31
CA THR A 279 -14.69 4.48 22.94
C THR A 279 -14.59 3.01 23.28
N SER A 280 -13.36 2.46 23.22
CA SER A 280 -13.12 1.07 23.57
C SER A 280 -13.34 0.84 25.08
N PRO A 281 -14.16 -0.16 25.49
CA PRO A 281 -14.33 -0.49 26.89
C PRO A 281 -13.11 -1.20 27.51
N TYR A 282 -12.12 -1.52 26.70
CA TYR A 282 -10.91 -2.25 27.09
C TYR A 282 -9.73 -1.34 27.43
N SER A 283 -9.84 -0.03 27.23
CA SER A 283 -8.78 0.92 27.58
C SER A 283 -8.60 1.02 29.09
N LYS A 284 -7.36 0.86 29.60
CA LYS A 284 -7.03 0.87 31.04
C LYS A 284 -5.78 1.70 31.31
N LEU A 285 -5.75 2.30 32.49
CA LEU A 285 -4.59 3.02 33.02
C LEU A 285 -3.79 2.14 33.96
N PHE A 286 -2.47 2.14 33.80
CA PHE A 286 -1.52 1.43 34.63
C PHE A 286 -0.38 2.35 35.07
N THR A 287 0.20 2.05 36.21
CA THR A 287 1.41 2.70 36.77
C THR A 287 2.57 1.73 36.91
N SER A 288 2.32 0.44 36.66
CA SER A 288 3.29 -0.64 36.82
C SER A 288 3.46 -1.37 35.45
N VAL A 289 4.69 -1.63 35.10
CA VAL A 289 5.03 -2.44 33.91
C VAL A 289 4.49 -3.87 34.04
N ASP A 290 4.51 -4.45 35.25
CA ASP A 290 4.02 -5.81 35.43
C ASP A 290 2.49 -5.92 35.24
N ASP A 291 1.74 -4.87 35.53
CA ASP A 291 0.30 -4.82 35.23
C ASP A 291 0.03 -4.77 33.74
N ILE A 292 0.85 -4.02 32.99
CA ILE A 292 0.79 -3.99 31.51
C ILE A 292 1.05 -5.38 30.97
N LEU A 293 2.07 -6.08 31.47
CA LEU A 293 2.40 -7.43 30.98
C LEU A 293 1.30 -8.45 31.32
N ARG A 294 0.65 -8.31 32.48
CA ARG A 294 -0.53 -9.13 32.80
C ARG A 294 -1.71 -8.84 31.85
N TYR A 295 -1.93 -7.58 31.53
CA TYR A 295 -2.95 -7.18 30.60
C TYR A 295 -2.66 -7.79 29.19
N ILE A 296 -1.41 -7.74 28.72
CA ILE A 296 -0.99 -8.36 27.45
C ILE A 296 -1.25 -9.87 27.49
N ALA A 297 -0.86 -10.57 28.55
CA ALA A 297 -1.08 -12.01 28.66
C ALA A 297 -2.59 -12.35 28.66
N GLU A 298 -3.39 -11.60 29.44
CA GLU A 298 -4.84 -11.78 29.50
C GLU A 298 -5.50 -11.69 28.12
N TYR A 299 -5.18 -10.65 27.37
CA TYR A 299 -5.80 -10.45 26.04
C TYR A 299 -5.16 -11.30 24.96
N GLY A 300 -3.95 -11.79 25.15
CA GLY A 300 -3.37 -12.84 24.32
C GLY A 300 -4.18 -14.13 24.33
N GLU A 301 -4.65 -14.55 25.53
CA GLU A 301 -5.52 -15.72 25.67
C GLU A 301 -6.95 -15.47 25.16
N LYS A 302 -7.45 -14.24 25.33
CA LYS A 302 -8.83 -13.86 24.99
C LYS A 302 -9.01 -13.33 23.57
N ARG A 303 -7.95 -13.21 22.76
CA ARG A 303 -7.98 -12.49 21.47
C ARG A 303 -9.09 -12.98 20.53
N HIS A 304 -9.42 -14.27 20.52
CA HIS A 304 -10.46 -14.85 19.66
C HIS A 304 -11.87 -14.79 20.26
N SER A 305 -12.04 -14.31 21.50
CA SER A 305 -13.34 -14.14 22.16
C SER A 305 -13.83 -12.69 22.20
N LEU A 306 -13.05 -11.77 21.62
CA LEU A 306 -13.40 -10.36 21.55
C LEU A 306 -14.43 -10.08 20.46
N VAL A 307 -15.08 -8.92 20.57
CA VAL A 307 -16.05 -8.45 19.55
C VAL A 307 -15.38 -8.23 18.19
N HIS A 308 -14.12 -7.83 18.19
CA HIS A 308 -13.29 -7.54 17.01
C HIS A 308 -11.95 -8.25 17.10
N GLU A 309 -11.31 -8.46 15.98
CA GLU A 309 -9.94 -8.98 15.94
C GLU A 309 -8.94 -7.91 16.43
N ILE A 310 -7.83 -8.40 17.01
CA ILE A 310 -6.70 -7.58 17.45
C ILE A 310 -5.39 -8.21 17.01
N ASP A 311 -4.44 -7.39 16.58
CA ASP A 311 -3.07 -7.81 16.24
C ASP A 311 -2.06 -7.52 17.34
N GLY A 312 -2.47 -6.83 18.43
CA GLY A 312 -1.59 -6.45 19.51
C GLY A 312 -2.23 -5.60 20.59
N ILE A 313 -1.36 -4.94 21.34
CA ILE A 313 -1.70 -4.00 22.41
C ILE A 313 -0.93 -2.70 22.15
N VAL A 314 -1.60 -1.56 22.25
CA VAL A 314 -0.97 -0.24 22.20
C VAL A 314 -0.79 0.30 23.60
N ILE A 315 0.41 0.77 23.92
CA ILE A 315 0.75 1.40 25.19
C ILE A 315 1.18 2.85 24.90
N LYS A 316 0.61 3.80 25.63
CA LYS A 316 0.85 5.24 25.47
C LYS A 316 1.19 5.88 26.81
N VAL A 317 2.08 6.84 26.82
CA VAL A 317 2.20 7.78 27.95
C VAL A 317 0.92 8.61 28.02
N ASN A 318 0.23 8.60 29.16
CA ASN A 318 -1.12 9.18 29.27
C ASN A 318 -1.12 10.72 29.29
N ASP A 319 -0.11 11.35 29.87
CA ASP A 319 -0.02 12.80 30.07
C ASP A 319 0.38 13.54 28.79
N PHE A 320 -0.35 14.60 28.41
CA PHE A 320 -0.11 15.35 27.18
C PHE A 320 1.12 16.25 27.24
N VAL A 321 1.52 16.73 28.41
CA VAL A 321 2.77 17.51 28.56
C VAL A 321 3.95 16.60 28.30
N ALA A 322 3.92 15.40 28.89
CA ALA A 322 4.93 14.38 28.67
C ALA A 322 4.98 13.94 27.19
N GLN A 323 3.84 13.70 26.53
CA GLN A 323 3.80 13.38 25.11
C GLN A 323 4.44 14.47 24.25
N THR A 324 4.15 15.73 24.54
CA THR A 324 4.70 16.89 23.80
C THR A 324 6.21 16.99 23.98
N GLN A 325 6.72 16.75 25.18
CA GLN A 325 8.15 16.81 25.46
C GLN A 325 8.94 15.63 24.89
N LEU A 326 8.38 14.42 24.91
CA LEU A 326 8.95 13.23 24.27
C LEU A 326 8.99 13.37 22.76
N GLY A 327 7.97 14.00 22.19
CA GLY A 327 7.89 14.35 20.77
C GLY A 327 7.73 13.14 19.84
N TYR A 328 8.18 13.33 18.60
CA TYR A 328 7.97 12.40 17.48
C TYR A 328 9.29 12.17 16.75
N THR A 329 9.36 11.07 16.04
CA THR A 329 10.28 10.86 14.92
C THR A 329 9.60 11.30 13.61
N SER A 330 10.24 11.13 12.48
CA SER A 330 9.60 11.36 11.17
C SER A 330 8.36 10.47 10.97
N ARG A 331 8.29 9.31 11.60
CA ARG A 331 7.27 8.28 11.37
C ARG A 331 6.39 7.97 12.58
N VAL A 332 6.95 7.94 13.78
CA VAL A 332 6.28 7.45 14.99
C VAL A 332 6.39 8.39 16.17
N PRO A 333 5.42 8.43 17.09
CA PRO A 333 5.55 9.12 18.37
C PRO A 333 6.51 8.34 19.28
N ARG A 334 7.29 9.08 20.09
CA ARG A 334 8.21 8.49 21.08
C ARG A 334 7.53 8.12 22.39
N TRP A 335 6.25 8.42 22.51
CA TRP A 335 5.42 8.21 23.68
C TRP A 335 4.39 7.09 23.52
N ALA A 336 4.43 6.37 22.39
CA ALA A 336 3.54 5.24 22.13
C ALA A 336 4.27 4.11 21.43
N VAL A 337 3.91 2.88 21.76
CA VAL A 337 4.44 1.64 21.21
C VAL A 337 3.31 0.63 20.99
N ALA A 338 3.42 -0.19 19.96
CA ALA A 338 2.53 -1.32 19.73
C ALA A 338 3.29 -2.64 19.99
N TYR A 339 2.83 -3.40 20.98
CA TYR A 339 3.24 -4.79 21.14
C TYR A 339 2.38 -5.66 20.23
N LYS A 340 3.01 -6.37 19.31
CA LYS A 340 2.32 -7.30 18.41
C LYS A 340 2.38 -8.74 18.92
N TYR A 341 1.24 -9.41 18.93
CA TYR A 341 1.18 -10.82 19.28
C TYR A 341 1.88 -11.67 18.22
N PRO A 342 2.50 -12.79 18.62
CA PRO A 342 2.99 -13.76 17.64
C PRO A 342 1.85 -14.22 16.72
N PRO A 343 2.12 -14.43 15.41
CA PRO A 343 1.15 -15.00 14.51
C PRO A 343 0.66 -16.37 14.99
N GLU A 344 -0.62 -16.65 14.76
CA GLU A 344 -1.17 -17.98 15.04
C GLU A 344 -0.57 -19.00 14.08
N GLU A 345 -0.04 -20.11 14.61
CA GLU A 345 0.50 -21.22 13.85
C GLU A 345 -0.39 -22.46 14.00
N VAL A 346 -0.75 -23.07 12.87
CA VAL A 346 -1.56 -24.28 12.81
C VAL A 346 -0.89 -25.33 11.94
N ASN A 347 -1.16 -26.59 12.22
CA ASN A 347 -0.67 -27.69 11.40
C ASN A 347 -1.73 -28.12 10.39
N THR A 348 -1.32 -28.32 9.14
CA THR A 348 -2.18 -28.88 8.09
C THR A 348 -1.40 -29.78 7.15
N LYS A 349 -2.10 -30.65 6.41
CA LYS A 349 -1.50 -31.58 5.44
C LYS A 349 -1.24 -30.86 4.13
N LEU A 350 -0.01 -30.86 3.65
CA LEU A 350 0.37 -30.40 2.31
C LEU A 350 0.05 -31.47 1.27
N LEU A 351 -1.02 -31.26 0.52
CA LEU A 351 -1.52 -32.21 -0.47
C LEU A 351 -0.71 -32.20 -1.76
N ASP A 352 -0.29 -30.99 -2.18
CA ASP A 352 0.45 -30.80 -3.43
C ASP A 352 1.23 -29.47 -3.40
N ILE A 353 2.24 -29.34 -4.29
CA ILE A 353 2.87 -28.07 -4.61
C ILE A 353 2.66 -27.82 -6.10
N ARG A 354 1.98 -26.73 -6.45
CA ARG A 354 1.69 -26.33 -7.82
C ARG A 354 2.38 -25.01 -8.14
N VAL A 355 2.35 -24.64 -9.40
CA VAL A 355 2.93 -23.37 -9.86
C VAL A 355 1.90 -22.56 -10.62
N ASP A 356 1.96 -21.23 -10.45
CA ASP A 356 1.21 -20.25 -11.23
C ASP A 356 2.17 -19.38 -12.05
N VAL A 357 1.67 -18.81 -13.15
CA VAL A 357 2.44 -17.97 -14.07
C VAL A 357 1.88 -16.55 -14.05
N GLY A 358 2.60 -15.65 -13.43
CA GLY A 358 2.22 -14.24 -13.34
C GLY A 358 2.41 -13.45 -14.64
N ARG A 359 1.95 -12.20 -14.67
CA ARG A 359 1.94 -11.33 -15.87
C ARG A 359 3.30 -11.12 -16.52
N THR A 360 4.40 -11.21 -15.75
CA THR A 360 5.79 -11.07 -16.25
C THR A 360 6.45 -12.43 -16.55
N GLY A 361 5.65 -13.49 -16.65
CA GLY A 361 6.13 -14.84 -16.91
C GLY A 361 6.75 -15.54 -15.69
N ARG A 362 6.90 -14.91 -14.54
CA ARG A 362 7.43 -15.54 -13.32
C ARG A 362 6.57 -16.74 -12.93
N VAL A 363 7.21 -17.87 -12.72
CA VAL A 363 6.56 -19.11 -12.32
C VAL A 363 6.77 -19.32 -10.82
N THR A 364 5.69 -19.17 -10.05
CA THR A 364 5.73 -19.14 -8.59
C THR A 364 5.12 -20.40 -8.01
N PRO A 365 5.84 -21.19 -7.20
CA PRO A 365 5.27 -22.34 -6.51
C PRO A 365 4.41 -21.93 -5.32
N TYR A 366 3.32 -22.67 -5.11
CA TYR A 366 2.45 -22.54 -3.95
C TYR A 366 1.99 -23.90 -3.44
N GLY A 367 1.84 -24.03 -2.13
CA GLY A 367 1.30 -25.23 -1.50
C GLY A 367 -0.21 -25.28 -1.57
N VAL A 368 -0.75 -26.46 -1.87
CA VAL A 368 -2.16 -26.82 -1.77
C VAL A 368 -2.33 -27.71 -0.55
N MET A 369 -3.16 -27.31 0.40
CA MET A 369 -3.27 -27.94 1.72
C MET A 369 -4.69 -28.40 2.00
N GLU A 370 -4.85 -29.30 2.97
CA GLU A 370 -6.14 -29.52 3.59
C GLU A 370 -6.65 -28.21 4.20
N PRO A 371 -7.95 -27.84 3.97
CA PRO A 371 -8.50 -26.61 4.50
C PRO A 371 -8.34 -26.55 6.01
N VAL A 372 -7.76 -25.46 6.51
CA VAL A 372 -7.56 -25.24 7.95
C VAL A 372 -7.93 -23.82 8.33
N LEU A 373 -8.55 -23.67 9.48
CA LEU A 373 -8.89 -22.35 10.04
C LEU A 373 -7.65 -21.77 10.73
N VAL A 374 -7.25 -20.56 10.34
CA VAL A 374 -6.15 -19.82 10.98
C VAL A 374 -6.46 -18.33 10.93
N SER A 375 -6.30 -17.62 12.05
CA SER A 375 -6.61 -16.19 12.21
C SER A 375 -7.95 -15.82 11.52
N GLY A 376 -9.03 -16.52 11.91
CA GLY A 376 -10.42 -16.22 11.49
C GLY A 376 -10.77 -16.55 10.03
N SER A 377 -9.89 -17.15 9.20
CA SER A 377 -10.23 -17.59 7.84
C SER A 377 -9.74 -18.99 7.52
N THR A 378 -10.46 -19.66 6.59
CA THR A 378 -10.06 -20.97 6.09
C THR A 378 -9.02 -20.81 4.99
N VAL A 379 -7.86 -21.44 5.15
CA VAL A 379 -6.74 -21.42 4.22
C VAL A 379 -6.57 -22.78 3.56
N GLU A 380 -6.47 -22.80 2.24
CA GLU A 380 -6.24 -23.98 1.39
C GLU A 380 -4.97 -23.86 0.54
N ARG A 381 -4.44 -22.64 0.39
CA ARG A 381 -3.26 -22.35 -0.42
C ARG A 381 -2.34 -21.36 0.29
N ALA A 382 -1.04 -21.54 0.12
CA ALA A 382 -0.03 -20.61 0.63
C ALA A 382 1.15 -20.53 -0.34
N THR A 383 1.74 -19.36 -0.47
CA THR A 383 2.90 -19.15 -1.35
C THR A 383 4.14 -19.89 -0.83
N LEU A 384 4.99 -20.28 -1.77
CA LEU A 384 6.32 -20.83 -1.52
C LEU A 384 7.39 -20.03 -2.28
N HIS A 385 7.01 -18.87 -2.81
CA HIS A 385 7.86 -17.84 -3.45
C HIS A 385 8.68 -18.35 -4.65
N ASN A 386 9.60 -19.28 -4.48
CA ASN A 386 10.42 -19.87 -5.54
C ASN A 386 10.94 -21.28 -5.13
N GLN A 387 11.56 -21.97 -6.07
CA GLN A 387 12.06 -23.34 -5.84
C GLN A 387 13.12 -23.44 -4.74
N ASP A 388 13.94 -22.40 -4.55
CA ASP A 388 15.00 -22.40 -3.55
C ASP A 388 14.43 -22.24 -2.14
N VAL A 389 13.37 -21.46 -1.99
CA VAL A 389 12.60 -21.36 -0.75
C VAL A 389 11.97 -22.71 -0.39
N VAL A 390 11.41 -23.45 -1.36
CA VAL A 390 10.88 -24.81 -1.12
C VAL A 390 11.97 -25.72 -0.58
N LYS A 391 13.15 -25.70 -1.21
CA LYS A 391 14.32 -26.49 -0.79
C LYS A 391 14.86 -26.04 0.56
N ALA A 392 15.03 -24.75 0.76
CA ALA A 392 15.55 -24.18 2.01
C ALA A 392 14.65 -24.47 3.21
N LYS A 393 13.32 -24.42 3.01
CA LYS A 393 12.34 -24.81 4.04
C LYS A 393 12.28 -26.35 4.25
N GLY A 394 12.85 -27.14 3.36
CA GLY A 394 12.85 -28.58 3.42
C GLY A 394 11.48 -29.23 3.35
N VAL A 395 10.54 -28.58 2.67
CA VAL A 395 9.14 -28.99 2.57
C VAL A 395 8.97 -30.02 1.46
N LEU A 396 8.30 -31.13 1.77
CA LEU A 396 7.97 -32.20 0.83
C LEU A 396 6.46 -32.31 0.63
N ILE A 397 6.00 -32.63 -0.57
CA ILE A 397 4.58 -32.91 -0.83
C ILE A 397 4.18 -34.14 -0.01
N GLY A 398 3.12 -34.04 0.76
CA GLY A 398 2.70 -35.03 1.72
C GLY A 398 3.15 -34.76 3.17
N ASP A 399 3.94 -33.72 3.43
CA ASP A 399 4.26 -33.30 4.79
C ASP A 399 3.02 -32.82 5.56
N THR A 400 3.07 -32.93 6.87
CA THR A 400 2.33 -32.02 7.73
C THR A 400 3.17 -30.77 7.87
N VAL A 401 2.61 -29.61 7.51
CA VAL A 401 3.33 -28.33 7.53
C VAL A 401 2.75 -27.40 8.58
N VAL A 402 3.62 -26.57 9.16
CA VAL A 402 3.22 -25.45 10.00
C VAL A 402 2.83 -24.31 9.07
N LEU A 403 1.58 -23.87 9.18
CA LEU A 403 1.01 -22.77 8.45
C LEU A 403 0.75 -21.62 9.43
N ARG A 404 1.10 -20.43 9.04
CA ARG A 404 0.69 -19.21 9.74
C ARG A 404 0.16 -18.20 8.74
N LYS A 405 -0.57 -17.22 9.23
CA LYS A 405 -0.78 -15.99 8.51
C LYS A 405 0.23 -14.96 9.00
N ALA A 406 1.11 -14.58 8.14
CA ALA A 406 2.02 -13.50 8.45
C ALA A 406 1.24 -12.18 8.47
N GLY A 407 1.28 -11.49 9.64
CA GLY A 407 0.49 -10.28 9.87
C GLY A 407 -1.02 -10.46 9.79
N ASP A 408 -1.50 -11.67 10.10
CA ASP A 408 -2.90 -12.08 10.02
C ASP A 408 -3.54 -11.95 8.60
N VAL A 409 -2.74 -11.74 7.55
CA VAL A 409 -3.21 -11.52 6.17
C VAL A 409 -2.80 -12.64 5.21
N ILE A 410 -1.50 -12.85 4.97
CA ILE A 410 -1.02 -13.77 3.93
C ILE A 410 -0.66 -15.12 4.50
N PRO A 411 -1.25 -16.23 4.00
CA PRO A 411 -0.86 -17.57 4.38
C PRO A 411 0.56 -17.89 3.94
N GLU A 412 1.40 -18.34 4.89
CA GLU A 412 2.77 -18.77 4.69
C GLU A 412 3.01 -20.17 5.26
N ILE A 413 3.66 -21.02 4.51
CA ILE A 413 4.20 -22.28 5.03
C ILE A 413 5.53 -21.99 5.72
N VAL A 414 5.57 -22.15 7.05
CA VAL A 414 6.77 -21.93 7.87
C VAL A 414 7.80 -23.04 7.60
N GLY A 415 7.35 -24.28 7.63
CA GLY A 415 8.18 -25.46 7.41
C GLY A 415 7.44 -26.76 7.69
N PRO A 416 8.09 -27.93 7.52
CA PRO A 416 7.51 -29.22 7.80
C PRO A 416 7.58 -29.59 9.29
N VAL A 417 6.61 -30.37 9.76
CA VAL A 417 6.66 -31.08 11.03
C VAL A 417 7.35 -32.42 10.79
N VAL A 418 8.69 -32.42 10.75
CA VAL A 418 9.51 -33.57 10.33
C VAL A 418 9.20 -34.85 11.15
N ALA A 419 8.85 -34.68 12.42
CA ALA A 419 8.50 -35.81 13.30
C ALA A 419 7.23 -36.58 12.86
N LEU A 420 6.40 -35.99 11.99
CA LEU A 420 5.18 -36.62 11.47
C LEU A 420 5.36 -37.27 10.09
N ARG A 421 6.58 -37.25 9.54
CA ARG A 421 6.91 -37.94 8.27
C ARG A 421 6.79 -39.44 8.42
N ASN A 422 6.26 -40.09 7.37
CA ASN A 422 6.04 -41.53 7.32
C ASN A 422 6.78 -42.24 6.16
N GLY A 423 7.61 -41.49 5.41
CA GLY A 423 8.42 -42.01 4.31
C GLY A 423 7.68 -42.05 2.95
N HIS A 424 6.46 -41.49 2.86
CA HIS A 424 5.70 -41.38 1.61
C HIS A 424 5.74 -39.98 1.01
N GLU A 425 6.45 -39.05 1.67
CA GLU A 425 6.64 -37.69 1.22
C GLU A 425 7.53 -37.67 -0.02
N ARG A 426 7.24 -36.75 -0.94
CA ARG A 426 7.98 -36.60 -2.19
C ARG A 426 8.48 -35.18 -2.40
N GLU A 427 9.65 -35.05 -3.02
CA GLU A 427 10.19 -33.73 -3.36
C GLU A 427 9.35 -33.03 -4.43
N PHE A 428 9.30 -31.71 -4.34
CA PHE A 428 8.80 -30.86 -5.40
C PHE A 428 9.90 -30.69 -6.46
N VAL A 429 9.53 -30.93 -7.70
CA VAL A 429 10.39 -30.68 -8.86
C VAL A 429 9.77 -29.52 -9.66
N MET A 430 10.52 -28.44 -9.81
CA MET A 430 10.10 -27.30 -10.62
C MET A 430 9.88 -27.76 -12.06
N PRO A 431 8.72 -27.46 -12.69
CA PRO A 431 8.49 -27.78 -14.09
C PRO A 431 9.56 -27.13 -14.98
N THR A 432 9.95 -27.84 -16.03
CA THR A 432 10.85 -27.34 -17.07
C THR A 432 10.09 -26.60 -18.17
N GLU A 433 8.78 -26.81 -18.25
CA GLU A 433 7.89 -26.19 -19.24
C GLU A 433 6.78 -25.39 -18.55
N CYS A 434 6.34 -24.34 -19.20
CA CYS A 434 5.25 -23.50 -18.73
C CYS A 434 3.94 -24.30 -18.64
N PRO A 435 3.27 -24.35 -17.48
CA PRO A 435 2.05 -25.13 -17.32
C PRO A 435 0.87 -24.61 -18.16
N SER A 436 0.98 -23.38 -18.68
CA SER A 436 -0.08 -22.75 -19.49
C SER A 436 0.14 -22.89 -20.99
N CYS A 437 1.39 -22.78 -21.48
CA CYS A 437 1.65 -22.76 -22.93
C CYS A 437 2.70 -23.77 -23.40
N GLY A 438 3.28 -24.60 -22.53
CA GLY A 438 4.28 -25.61 -22.89
C GLY A 438 5.66 -25.08 -23.25
N THR A 439 5.87 -23.78 -23.26
CA THR A 439 7.18 -23.19 -23.59
C THR A 439 8.20 -23.52 -22.52
N THR A 440 9.41 -23.88 -22.89
CA THR A 440 10.51 -24.15 -21.95
C THR A 440 10.78 -22.93 -21.07
N LEU A 441 10.82 -23.14 -19.76
CA LEU A 441 11.10 -22.10 -18.77
C LEU A 441 12.60 -21.78 -18.75
N ALA A 442 12.92 -20.49 -18.53
CA ALA A 442 14.29 -20.01 -18.41
C ALA A 442 14.40 -18.98 -17.27
N PRO A 443 15.58 -18.83 -16.64
CA PRO A 443 15.81 -17.71 -15.73
C PRO A 443 15.73 -16.37 -16.50
N GLY A 444 15.30 -15.31 -15.83
CA GLY A 444 15.17 -13.98 -16.45
C GLY A 444 16.52 -13.38 -16.84
N LYS A 445 17.56 -13.66 -16.09
CA LYS A 445 18.98 -13.36 -16.35
C LYS A 445 19.85 -14.45 -15.74
N GLU A 446 21.12 -14.50 -16.13
CA GLU A 446 22.08 -15.44 -15.55
C GLU A 446 22.18 -15.24 -14.03
N GLY A 447 22.00 -16.32 -13.27
CA GLY A 447 21.98 -16.31 -11.80
C GLY A 447 20.63 -15.95 -11.16
N ASP A 448 19.59 -15.70 -11.94
CA ASP A 448 18.22 -15.48 -11.42
C ASP A 448 17.64 -16.81 -10.90
N VAL A 449 17.14 -16.80 -9.68
CA VAL A 449 16.50 -17.95 -9.01
C VAL A 449 15.10 -18.20 -9.58
N ASP A 450 14.47 -17.15 -10.10
CA ASP A 450 13.12 -17.19 -10.62
C ASP A 450 13.08 -17.75 -12.04
N MET A 451 12.36 -18.86 -12.20
CA MET A 451 12.06 -19.39 -13.53
C MET A 451 10.92 -18.60 -14.17
N ARG A 452 11.06 -18.31 -15.46
CA ARG A 452 10.08 -17.52 -16.22
C ARG A 452 9.70 -18.21 -17.52
N CYS A 453 8.46 -17.98 -17.94
CA CYS A 453 8.00 -18.33 -19.27
C CYS A 453 8.38 -17.19 -20.24
N PRO A 454 9.28 -17.44 -21.23
CA PRO A 454 9.73 -16.40 -22.16
C PRO A 454 8.71 -16.11 -23.26
N ASN A 455 7.59 -16.82 -23.33
CA ASN A 455 6.52 -16.54 -24.28
C ASN A 455 5.64 -15.38 -23.79
N TYR A 456 6.21 -14.17 -23.73
CA TYR A 456 5.52 -12.98 -23.23
C TYR A 456 4.32 -12.60 -24.07
N ARG A 457 4.36 -12.81 -25.39
CA ARG A 457 3.32 -12.37 -26.32
C ARG A 457 2.04 -13.21 -26.21
N SER A 458 2.16 -14.55 -26.26
CA SER A 458 1.03 -15.43 -26.51
C SER A 458 0.77 -16.48 -25.40
N CYS A 459 1.47 -16.43 -24.26
CA CYS A 459 1.16 -17.30 -23.14
C CYS A 459 -0.20 -16.91 -22.55
N PRO A 460 -1.21 -17.82 -22.55
CA PRO A 460 -2.55 -17.47 -22.05
C PRO A 460 -2.57 -17.01 -20.61
N ALA A 461 -1.78 -17.61 -19.71
CA ALA A 461 -1.73 -17.19 -18.32
C ALA A 461 -1.18 -15.76 -18.19
N GLN A 462 -0.08 -15.42 -18.90
CA GLN A 462 0.47 -14.08 -18.88
C GLN A 462 -0.50 -13.05 -19.45
N LEU A 463 -1.21 -13.39 -20.52
CA LEU A 463 -2.21 -12.51 -21.13
C LEU A 463 -3.38 -12.28 -20.18
N THR A 464 -3.89 -13.34 -19.52
CA THR A 464 -4.95 -13.23 -18.51
C THR A 464 -4.55 -12.22 -17.41
N GLU A 465 -3.34 -12.38 -16.87
CA GLU A 465 -2.82 -11.51 -15.82
C GLU A 465 -2.60 -10.07 -16.29
N ARG A 466 -2.12 -9.85 -17.51
CA ARG A 466 -1.97 -8.49 -18.07
C ARG A 466 -3.32 -7.82 -18.30
N ILE A 467 -4.33 -8.54 -18.79
CA ILE A 467 -5.70 -8.02 -18.95
C ILE A 467 -6.32 -7.69 -17.60
N TYR A 468 -6.18 -8.58 -16.62
CA TYR A 468 -6.66 -8.33 -15.27
C TYR A 468 -5.98 -7.10 -14.64
N TYR A 469 -4.66 -6.98 -14.80
CA TYR A 469 -3.90 -5.82 -14.31
C TYR A 469 -4.28 -4.53 -15.04
N ALA A 470 -4.44 -4.56 -16.36
CA ALA A 470 -4.88 -3.39 -17.12
C ALA A 470 -6.28 -2.91 -16.71
N ALA A 471 -7.14 -3.83 -16.23
CA ALA A 471 -8.47 -3.50 -15.71
C ALA A 471 -8.47 -3.02 -14.24
N SER A 472 -7.35 -3.15 -13.53
CA SER A 472 -7.25 -2.81 -12.10
C SER A 472 -7.51 -1.33 -11.82
N ARG A 473 -7.78 -1.00 -10.56
CA ARG A 473 -8.04 0.37 -10.09
C ARG A 473 -6.89 1.34 -10.37
N GLY A 474 -5.66 0.85 -10.32
CA GLY A 474 -4.45 1.63 -10.60
C GLY A 474 -4.21 1.89 -12.09
N ALA A 475 -4.94 1.22 -12.99
CA ALA A 475 -4.82 1.34 -14.44
C ALA A 475 -6.13 1.87 -15.05
N PHE A 476 -6.82 1.13 -15.92
CA PHE A 476 -8.05 1.58 -16.57
C PHE A 476 -9.29 1.63 -15.67
N ASP A 477 -9.28 0.95 -14.51
CA ASP A 477 -10.37 0.89 -13.53
C ASP A 477 -11.69 0.33 -14.12
N ILE A 478 -11.61 -0.84 -14.74
CA ILE A 478 -12.74 -1.53 -15.37
C ILE A 478 -13.34 -2.54 -14.38
N GLU A 479 -14.27 -2.11 -13.52
CA GLU A 479 -14.82 -2.92 -12.42
C GLU A 479 -15.44 -4.26 -12.86
N ALA A 480 -16.02 -4.34 -14.05
CA ALA A 480 -16.62 -5.57 -14.57
C ALA A 480 -15.60 -6.59 -15.11
N LEU A 481 -14.31 -6.22 -15.19
CA LEU A 481 -13.23 -7.05 -15.76
C LEU A 481 -12.30 -7.59 -14.66
N GLY A 482 -12.85 -8.36 -13.72
CA GLY A 482 -12.09 -9.10 -12.74
C GLY A 482 -11.35 -10.32 -13.33
N PHE A 483 -10.56 -11.03 -12.52
CA PHE A 483 -9.72 -12.16 -12.95
C PHE A 483 -10.49 -13.24 -13.71
N GLU A 484 -11.69 -13.64 -13.24
CA GLU A 484 -12.50 -14.67 -13.91
C GLU A 484 -13.01 -14.19 -15.28
N ALA A 485 -13.32 -12.89 -15.43
CA ALA A 485 -13.71 -12.32 -16.71
C ALA A 485 -12.49 -12.25 -17.67
N ALA A 486 -11.33 -11.82 -17.19
CA ALA A 486 -10.09 -11.84 -17.95
C ALA A 486 -9.74 -13.24 -18.43
N LYS A 487 -9.87 -14.26 -17.55
CA LYS A 487 -9.66 -15.66 -17.90
C LYS A 487 -10.70 -16.17 -18.93
N ALA A 488 -11.96 -15.79 -18.79
CA ALA A 488 -13.00 -16.16 -19.76
C ALA A 488 -12.74 -15.54 -21.16
N LEU A 489 -12.09 -14.36 -21.22
CA LEU A 489 -11.72 -13.72 -22.48
C LEU A 489 -10.48 -14.34 -23.15
N THR A 490 -9.51 -14.80 -22.36
CA THR A 490 -8.17 -15.19 -22.85
C THR A 490 -7.91 -16.69 -22.86
N ALA A 491 -8.65 -17.46 -22.04
CA ALA A 491 -8.52 -18.91 -21.89
C ALA A 491 -9.90 -19.55 -21.53
N PRO A 492 -10.95 -19.35 -22.35
CA PRO A 492 -12.26 -19.97 -22.13
C PRO A 492 -12.19 -21.49 -22.27
N ALA A 493 -13.21 -22.19 -21.81
CA ALA A 493 -13.38 -23.60 -22.12
C ALA A 493 -13.92 -23.83 -23.54
N GLU A 494 -14.71 -22.90 -24.04
CA GLU A 494 -15.21 -22.75 -25.40
C GLU A 494 -15.37 -21.25 -25.70
N PRO A 495 -15.07 -20.79 -26.95
CA PRO A 495 -14.51 -21.53 -28.08
C PRO A 495 -13.02 -21.85 -27.92
N GLU A 496 -12.45 -22.71 -28.75
CA GLU A 496 -11.01 -23.05 -28.73
C GLU A 496 -10.14 -21.81 -29.05
N GLN A 497 -10.60 -20.97 -29.97
CA GLN A 497 -9.97 -19.66 -30.19
C GLN A 497 -10.62 -18.63 -29.28
N PRO A 498 -9.87 -18.11 -28.28
CA PRO A 498 -10.43 -17.15 -27.33
C PRO A 498 -10.79 -15.81 -27.99
N PRO A 499 -11.78 -15.09 -27.46
CA PRO A 499 -12.13 -13.75 -27.94
C PRO A 499 -10.96 -12.76 -27.92
N LEU A 500 -10.05 -12.93 -26.96
CA LEU A 500 -8.92 -12.06 -26.75
C LEU A 500 -7.60 -12.84 -26.79
N THR A 501 -6.85 -12.63 -27.86
CA THR A 501 -5.54 -13.26 -28.11
C THR A 501 -4.36 -12.33 -27.83
N SER A 502 -4.61 -11.05 -27.63
CA SER A 502 -3.67 -10.01 -27.25
C SER A 502 -4.43 -8.87 -26.57
N GLU A 503 -3.78 -8.17 -25.66
CA GLU A 503 -4.30 -6.94 -25.04
C GLU A 503 -4.60 -5.84 -26.06
N ALA A 504 -3.97 -5.89 -27.24
CA ALA A 504 -4.22 -4.98 -28.33
C ALA A 504 -5.71 -4.90 -28.73
N PHE A 505 -6.44 -6.01 -28.61
CA PHE A 505 -7.84 -6.12 -29.01
C PHE A 505 -8.84 -5.81 -27.90
N LEU A 506 -8.39 -5.39 -26.71
CA LEU A 506 -9.25 -5.16 -25.55
C LEU A 506 -10.41 -4.20 -25.84
N PHE A 507 -10.14 -3.11 -26.53
CA PHE A 507 -11.11 -2.07 -26.87
C PHE A 507 -11.84 -2.30 -28.21
N ASP A 508 -11.47 -3.35 -28.92
CA ASP A 508 -12.15 -3.79 -30.17
C ASP A 508 -13.25 -4.82 -29.87
N LEU A 509 -13.34 -5.34 -28.64
CA LEU A 509 -14.34 -6.33 -28.23
C LEU A 509 -15.77 -5.84 -28.46
N THR A 510 -16.60 -6.72 -29.00
CA THR A 510 -18.05 -6.51 -29.16
C THR A 510 -18.84 -7.52 -28.32
N ALA A 511 -20.11 -7.21 -28.05
CA ALA A 511 -20.96 -8.15 -27.31
C ALA A 511 -21.13 -9.49 -28.05
N GLU A 512 -21.12 -9.46 -29.39
CA GLU A 512 -21.27 -10.67 -30.19
C GLU A 512 -20.07 -11.62 -30.05
N ASP A 513 -18.85 -11.09 -29.94
CA ASP A 513 -17.62 -11.89 -29.71
C ASP A 513 -17.69 -12.72 -28.42
N LEU A 514 -18.51 -12.28 -27.47
CA LEU A 514 -18.63 -12.89 -26.14
C LEU A 514 -19.78 -13.88 -26.03
N ARG A 515 -20.61 -14.04 -27.09
CA ARG A 515 -21.84 -14.79 -27.05
C ARG A 515 -21.66 -16.28 -26.72
N ASP A 516 -20.66 -16.90 -27.34
CA ASP A 516 -20.39 -18.33 -27.23
C ASP A 516 -19.34 -18.69 -26.19
N VAL A 517 -18.88 -17.71 -25.41
CA VAL A 517 -17.86 -17.91 -24.37
C VAL A 517 -18.44 -18.71 -23.21
N LYS A 518 -17.85 -19.89 -22.97
CA LYS A 518 -18.21 -20.77 -21.86
C LYS A 518 -17.01 -21.07 -20.99
N ILE A 519 -17.27 -21.17 -19.71
CA ILE A 519 -16.30 -21.56 -18.70
C ILE A 519 -16.68 -22.91 -18.08
N ARG A 520 -15.70 -23.59 -17.54
CA ARG A 520 -15.88 -24.82 -16.78
C ARG A 520 -16.16 -24.45 -15.32
N ARG A 521 -17.38 -24.74 -14.85
CA ARG A 521 -17.82 -24.45 -13.48
C ARG A 521 -18.18 -25.72 -12.75
N GLU A 522 -17.73 -25.86 -11.51
CA GLU A 522 -18.13 -26.97 -10.65
C GLU A 522 -19.60 -26.87 -10.26
N LYS A 523 -20.33 -27.98 -10.39
CA LYS A 523 -21.71 -28.09 -9.89
C LYS A 523 -21.69 -28.08 -8.37
N LYS A 524 -22.46 -27.17 -7.79
CA LYS A 524 -22.66 -27.09 -6.34
C LYS A 524 -24.07 -27.57 -5.99
N VAL A 525 -24.19 -28.38 -4.95
CA VAL A 525 -25.49 -28.79 -4.36
C VAL A 525 -25.51 -28.21 -2.94
N LYS A 526 -26.48 -27.34 -2.67
CA LYS A 526 -26.59 -26.59 -1.40
C LYS A 526 -25.30 -25.87 -1.00
N GLY A 527 -24.61 -25.31 -1.99
CA GLY A 527 -23.35 -24.57 -1.79
C GLY A 527 -22.08 -25.42 -1.72
N VAL A 528 -22.19 -26.74 -1.66
CA VAL A 528 -21.05 -27.68 -1.61
C VAL A 528 -20.69 -28.16 -3.00
N GLY A 529 -19.42 -28.11 -3.37
CA GLY A 529 -18.88 -28.64 -4.61
C GLY A 529 -19.12 -30.14 -4.72
N THR A 530 -19.46 -30.63 -5.91
CA THR A 530 -19.78 -32.04 -6.18
C THR A 530 -18.63 -32.79 -6.87
N GLY A 531 -17.51 -32.11 -7.20
CA GLY A 531 -16.44 -32.64 -8.05
C GLY A 531 -16.85 -32.81 -9.52
N LYS A 532 -18.12 -32.52 -9.90
CA LYS A 532 -18.60 -32.57 -11.27
C LYS A 532 -18.60 -31.18 -11.88
N PHE A 533 -18.11 -31.06 -13.12
CA PHE A 533 -18.05 -29.81 -13.83
C PHE A 533 -19.02 -29.75 -14.98
N GLU A 534 -19.55 -28.58 -15.27
CA GLU A 534 -20.35 -28.29 -16.45
C GLU A 534 -19.85 -27.06 -17.19
N LEU A 535 -20.09 -26.99 -18.48
CA LEU A 535 -19.85 -25.80 -19.28
C LEU A 535 -21.04 -24.84 -19.13
N VAL A 536 -20.75 -23.61 -18.74
CA VAL A 536 -21.75 -22.56 -18.56
C VAL A 536 -21.36 -21.32 -19.33
N PRO A 537 -22.34 -20.62 -19.97
CA PRO A 537 -22.07 -19.30 -20.55
C PRO A 537 -21.56 -18.35 -19.45
N TYR A 538 -20.57 -17.51 -19.78
CA TYR A 538 -20.03 -16.55 -18.82
C TYR A 538 -20.64 -15.16 -18.98
N PHE A 539 -20.62 -14.64 -20.21
CA PHE A 539 -21.06 -13.29 -20.52
C PHE A 539 -22.55 -13.19 -20.87
N TYR A 540 -23.18 -14.29 -21.19
CA TYR A 540 -24.58 -14.36 -21.58
C TYR A 540 -25.42 -15.21 -20.61
N THR A 541 -26.73 -14.96 -20.58
CA THR A 541 -27.66 -15.74 -19.77
C THR A 541 -27.79 -17.16 -20.33
N LYS A 542 -27.96 -18.13 -19.43
CA LYS A 542 -28.22 -19.52 -19.84
C LYS A 542 -29.60 -19.60 -20.51
N PRO A 543 -29.73 -20.17 -21.73
CA PRO A 543 -31.00 -20.37 -22.37
C PRO A 543 -31.95 -21.21 -21.49
N THR A 544 -33.20 -20.82 -21.42
CA THR A 544 -34.27 -21.57 -20.72
C THR A 544 -35.45 -21.78 -21.65
N LYS A 545 -36.39 -22.69 -21.28
CA LYS A 545 -37.61 -22.90 -22.08
C LYS A 545 -38.46 -21.63 -22.21
N ALA A 546 -38.41 -20.73 -21.21
CA ALA A 546 -39.17 -19.48 -21.22
C ALA A 546 -38.41 -18.34 -21.93
N LYS A 547 -37.07 -18.42 -22.01
CA LYS A 547 -36.19 -17.46 -22.66
C LYS A 547 -35.14 -18.22 -23.48
N PRO A 548 -35.49 -18.65 -24.69
CA PRO A 548 -34.58 -19.48 -25.51
C PRO A 548 -33.37 -18.69 -26.03
N ASP A 549 -33.51 -17.39 -26.26
CA ASP A 549 -32.44 -16.55 -26.76
C ASP A 549 -31.57 -16.00 -25.59
N PRO A 550 -30.27 -16.31 -25.58
CA PRO A 550 -29.34 -15.75 -24.60
C PRO A 550 -29.19 -14.25 -24.82
N VAL A 551 -29.19 -13.51 -23.72
CA VAL A 551 -28.93 -12.04 -23.73
C VAL A 551 -27.70 -11.75 -22.86
N PRO A 552 -26.96 -10.65 -23.15
CA PRO A 552 -25.83 -10.23 -22.30
C PRO A 552 -26.26 -10.08 -20.84
N THR A 553 -25.45 -10.59 -19.93
CA THR A 553 -25.69 -10.41 -18.49
C THR A 553 -25.52 -8.92 -18.12
N LYS A 554 -26.03 -8.52 -16.95
CA LYS A 554 -25.83 -7.15 -16.45
C LYS A 554 -24.34 -6.80 -16.33
N ASN A 555 -23.51 -7.75 -15.88
CA ASN A 555 -22.06 -7.56 -15.80
C ASN A 555 -21.43 -7.35 -17.18
N THR A 556 -21.91 -8.06 -18.20
CA THR A 556 -21.44 -7.87 -19.59
C THR A 556 -21.85 -6.50 -20.14
N GLN A 557 -23.05 -6.04 -19.85
CA GLN A 557 -23.49 -4.68 -20.23
C GLN A 557 -22.61 -3.62 -19.55
N ASN A 558 -22.34 -3.79 -18.25
CA ASN A 558 -21.46 -2.90 -17.49
C ASN A 558 -20.02 -2.94 -18.06
N LEU A 559 -19.51 -4.11 -18.46
CA LEU A 559 -18.16 -4.23 -19.06
C LEU A 559 -18.01 -3.27 -20.24
N PHE A 560 -18.95 -3.21 -21.16
CA PHE A 560 -18.87 -2.32 -22.32
C PHE A 560 -18.99 -0.84 -21.95
N VAL A 561 -19.80 -0.52 -20.93
CA VAL A 561 -19.86 0.87 -20.39
C VAL A 561 -18.52 1.26 -19.79
N GLU A 562 -17.92 0.39 -19.00
CA GLU A 562 -16.62 0.68 -18.37
C GLU A 562 -15.47 0.68 -19.39
N LEU A 563 -15.49 -0.15 -20.43
CA LEU A 563 -14.51 -0.10 -21.53
C LEU A 563 -14.56 1.24 -22.26
N GLU A 564 -15.75 1.79 -22.56
CA GLU A 564 -15.86 3.11 -23.17
C GLU A 564 -15.35 4.22 -22.23
N LYS A 565 -15.68 4.16 -20.96
CA LYS A 565 -15.18 5.09 -19.96
C LYS A 565 -13.66 5.03 -19.79
N ALA A 566 -13.09 3.82 -19.87
CA ALA A 566 -11.65 3.59 -19.75
C ALA A 566 -10.84 4.30 -20.86
N LYS A 567 -11.41 4.50 -22.03
CA LYS A 567 -10.75 5.22 -23.13
C LYS A 567 -10.41 6.67 -22.81
N SER A 568 -11.14 7.29 -21.89
CA SER A 568 -10.94 8.68 -21.45
C SER A 568 -10.00 8.83 -20.24
N GLN A 569 -9.44 7.74 -19.74
CA GLN A 569 -8.52 7.78 -18.60
C GLN A 569 -7.26 8.61 -18.92
N PRO A 570 -6.66 9.29 -17.95
CA PRO A 570 -5.44 10.09 -18.15
C PRO A 570 -4.26 9.23 -18.58
N LEU A 571 -3.29 9.85 -19.26
CA LEU A 571 -2.13 9.18 -19.85
C LEU A 571 -1.37 8.27 -18.89
N TRP A 572 -1.20 8.71 -17.64
CA TRP A 572 -0.47 7.90 -16.64
C TRP A 572 -1.15 6.55 -16.37
N ARG A 573 -2.49 6.47 -16.40
CA ARG A 573 -3.24 5.21 -16.23
C ARG A 573 -3.05 4.27 -17.42
N VAL A 574 -2.97 4.84 -18.62
CA VAL A 574 -2.63 4.08 -19.83
C VAL A 574 -1.22 3.51 -19.72
N LEU A 575 -0.25 4.29 -19.24
CA LEU A 575 1.12 3.82 -19.00
C LEU A 575 1.16 2.65 -17.98
N VAL A 576 0.41 2.74 -16.90
CA VAL A 576 0.31 1.63 -15.92
C VAL A 576 -0.30 0.40 -16.58
N ALA A 577 -1.39 0.55 -17.36
CA ALA A 577 -2.08 -0.55 -18.03
C ALA A 577 -1.17 -1.33 -18.99
N LEU A 578 -0.16 -0.67 -19.58
CA LEU A 578 0.83 -1.31 -20.47
C LEU A 578 1.74 -2.31 -19.76
N SER A 579 1.72 -2.38 -18.43
CA SER A 579 2.54 -3.30 -17.63
C SER A 579 4.04 -3.23 -17.95
N ILE A 580 4.56 -2.03 -18.25
CA ILE A 580 5.99 -1.81 -18.47
C ILE A 580 6.73 -2.17 -17.17
N ARG A 581 7.76 -2.99 -17.27
CA ARG A 581 8.51 -3.44 -16.09
C ARG A 581 9.06 -2.23 -15.32
N HIS A 582 8.92 -2.23 -14.00
CA HIS A 582 9.32 -1.15 -13.09
C HIS A 582 8.55 0.18 -13.24
N VAL A 583 7.59 0.30 -14.16
CA VAL A 583 6.73 1.47 -14.29
C VAL A 583 5.45 1.23 -13.50
N GLY A 584 5.43 1.71 -12.27
CA GLY A 584 4.23 1.77 -11.43
C GLY A 584 3.52 3.14 -11.55
N PRO A 585 2.44 3.37 -10.79
CA PRO A 585 1.67 4.62 -10.85
C PRO A 585 2.51 5.88 -10.64
N THR A 586 3.45 5.87 -9.70
CA THR A 586 4.32 7.02 -9.39
C THR A 586 5.21 7.38 -10.59
N ALA A 587 5.92 6.41 -11.17
CA ALA A 587 6.75 6.64 -12.35
C ALA A 587 5.90 7.02 -13.57
N ALA A 588 4.73 6.38 -13.74
CA ALA A 588 3.82 6.68 -14.83
C ALA A 588 3.29 8.12 -14.77
N ARG A 589 2.94 8.63 -13.59
CA ARG A 589 2.53 10.02 -13.40
C ARG A 589 3.65 11.00 -13.70
N ALA A 590 4.84 10.74 -13.17
CA ALA A 590 6.01 11.58 -13.43
C ALA A 590 6.31 11.65 -14.93
N LEU A 591 6.23 10.53 -15.66
CA LEU A 591 6.40 10.47 -17.11
C LEU A 591 5.28 11.22 -17.85
N ALA A 592 4.02 11.01 -17.48
CA ALA A 592 2.89 11.69 -18.11
C ALA A 592 2.97 13.21 -17.91
N THR A 593 3.34 13.65 -16.71
CA THR A 593 3.52 15.07 -16.37
C THR A 593 4.67 15.70 -17.17
N GLU A 594 5.83 15.03 -17.24
CA GLU A 594 7.02 15.56 -17.95
C GLU A 594 6.81 15.59 -19.47
N PHE A 595 6.24 14.52 -20.03
CA PHE A 595 6.17 14.34 -21.50
C PHE A 595 4.83 14.73 -22.11
N GLY A 596 3.73 14.60 -21.37
CA GLY A 596 2.38 14.95 -21.78
C GLY A 596 1.74 14.03 -22.84
N SER A 597 2.52 13.22 -23.54
CA SER A 597 2.00 12.28 -24.56
C SER A 597 2.81 11.00 -24.65
N MET A 598 2.16 9.92 -25.09
CA MET A 598 2.77 8.62 -25.33
C MET A 598 3.89 8.69 -26.36
N ASP A 599 3.69 9.46 -27.43
CA ASP A 599 4.69 9.65 -28.48
C ASP A 599 5.94 10.36 -27.97
N ALA A 600 5.78 11.36 -27.12
CA ALA A 600 6.92 12.06 -26.52
C ALA A 600 7.74 11.14 -25.61
N ILE A 601 7.07 10.24 -24.86
CA ILE A 601 7.75 9.23 -24.02
C ILE A 601 8.48 8.22 -24.92
N ALA A 602 7.85 7.75 -25.99
CA ALA A 602 8.42 6.77 -26.91
C ALA A 602 9.65 7.30 -27.67
N GLN A 603 9.72 8.62 -27.90
CA GLN A 603 10.82 9.27 -28.61
C GLN A 603 11.93 9.80 -27.70
N ALA A 604 11.71 9.78 -26.37
CA ALA A 604 12.68 10.27 -25.42
C ALA A 604 13.90 9.33 -25.33
N ASP A 605 15.09 9.93 -25.26
CA ASP A 605 16.31 9.17 -25.03
C ASP A 605 16.43 8.72 -23.57
N ARG A 606 17.38 7.81 -23.31
CA ARG A 606 17.63 7.22 -22.01
C ARG A 606 17.90 8.27 -20.91
N ASP A 607 18.73 9.27 -21.24
CA ASP A 607 19.16 10.26 -20.26
C ASP A 607 18.01 11.19 -19.88
N ARG A 608 17.17 11.53 -20.85
CA ARG A 608 15.97 12.33 -20.61
C ARG A 608 14.93 11.57 -19.79
N LEU A 609 14.71 10.27 -20.07
CA LEU A 609 13.83 9.42 -19.25
C LEU A 609 14.36 9.28 -17.81
N ALA A 610 15.65 8.96 -17.67
CA ALA A 610 16.29 8.77 -16.37
C ALA A 610 16.41 10.07 -15.53
N ALA A 611 16.22 11.23 -16.17
CA ALA A 611 16.23 12.53 -15.48
C ALA A 611 14.87 12.88 -14.85
N VAL A 612 13.81 12.15 -15.15
CA VAL A 612 12.48 12.33 -14.54
C VAL A 612 12.54 11.87 -13.07
N ASP A 613 11.97 12.65 -12.18
CA ASP A 613 11.94 12.33 -10.75
C ASP A 613 11.19 10.99 -10.52
N GLY A 614 11.79 10.08 -9.75
CA GLY A 614 11.26 8.72 -9.57
C GLY A 614 11.47 7.77 -10.75
N VAL A 615 12.16 8.19 -11.83
CA VAL A 615 12.52 7.34 -12.98
C VAL A 615 14.04 7.23 -13.06
N GLY A 616 14.60 6.17 -12.52
CA GLY A 616 16.04 5.89 -12.62
C GLY A 616 16.43 5.22 -13.93
N GLY A 617 17.75 4.98 -14.12
CA GLY A 617 18.28 4.36 -15.34
C GLY A 617 17.67 3.00 -15.66
N VAL A 618 17.35 2.16 -14.65
CA VAL A 618 16.71 0.85 -14.83
C VAL A 618 15.30 0.96 -15.41
N ILE A 619 14.53 1.95 -14.95
CA ILE A 619 13.18 2.20 -15.48
C ILE A 619 13.27 2.74 -16.90
N ALA A 620 14.21 3.67 -17.15
CA ALA A 620 14.44 4.22 -18.49
C ALA A 620 14.80 3.13 -19.50
N ASP A 621 15.68 2.19 -19.13
CA ASP A 621 16.04 1.04 -19.95
C ASP A 621 14.84 0.15 -20.23
N SER A 622 13.99 -0.12 -19.23
CA SER A 622 12.77 -0.92 -19.38
C SER A 622 11.75 -0.25 -20.32
N ILE A 623 11.62 1.07 -20.27
CA ILE A 623 10.74 1.84 -21.16
C ILE A 623 11.24 1.72 -22.62
N ILE A 624 12.53 1.95 -22.85
CA ILE A 624 13.12 1.86 -24.20
C ILE A 624 12.97 0.46 -24.78
N GLU A 625 13.28 -0.59 -24.02
CA GLU A 625 13.11 -1.98 -24.44
C GLU A 625 11.64 -2.29 -24.78
N TRP A 626 10.71 -1.78 -23.97
CA TRP A 626 9.29 -1.99 -24.21
C TRP A 626 8.83 -1.35 -25.52
N PHE A 627 9.18 -0.10 -25.80
CA PHE A 627 8.84 0.60 -27.04
C PHE A 627 9.60 0.05 -28.27
N ALA A 628 10.76 -0.58 -28.09
CA ALA A 628 11.49 -1.24 -29.17
C ALA A 628 10.82 -2.55 -29.62
N THR A 629 9.90 -3.11 -28.85
CA THR A 629 9.24 -4.38 -29.14
C THR A 629 8.04 -4.20 -30.07
N ASP A 630 8.02 -4.86 -31.23
CA ASP A 630 7.03 -4.66 -32.30
C ASP A 630 5.58 -4.87 -31.84
N TRP A 631 5.31 -5.95 -31.12
CA TRP A 631 3.95 -6.25 -30.71
C TRP A 631 3.42 -5.30 -29.62
N HIS A 632 4.29 -4.66 -28.85
CA HIS A 632 3.92 -3.59 -27.93
C HIS A 632 3.46 -2.34 -28.67
N ARG A 633 4.14 -2.00 -29.78
CA ARG A 633 3.71 -0.90 -30.65
C ARG A 633 2.36 -1.19 -31.31
N GLU A 634 2.09 -2.47 -31.64
CA GLU A 634 0.76 -2.89 -32.13
C GLU A 634 -0.33 -2.63 -31.09
N VAL A 635 -0.08 -2.91 -29.79
CA VAL A 635 -1.00 -2.61 -28.70
C VAL A 635 -1.36 -1.13 -28.67
N LEU A 636 -0.35 -0.26 -28.67
CA LEU A 636 -0.56 1.19 -28.66
C LEU A 636 -1.31 1.69 -29.88
N ALA A 637 -0.93 1.24 -31.07
CA ALA A 637 -1.58 1.65 -32.31
C ALA A 637 -3.07 1.28 -32.32
N ARG A 638 -3.43 0.08 -31.82
CA ARG A 638 -4.82 -0.36 -31.74
C ARG A 638 -5.60 0.39 -30.66
N TRP A 639 -5.02 0.59 -29.49
CA TRP A 639 -5.68 1.35 -28.43
C TRP A 639 -5.93 2.81 -28.89
N ALA A 640 -4.95 3.44 -29.54
CA ALA A 640 -5.12 4.77 -30.12
C ALA A 640 -6.24 4.80 -31.20
N ALA A 641 -6.26 3.80 -32.10
CA ALA A 641 -7.30 3.68 -33.14
C ALA A 641 -8.70 3.44 -32.54
N ALA A 642 -8.79 2.74 -31.40
CA ALA A 642 -10.02 2.52 -30.66
C ALA A 642 -10.48 3.74 -29.84
N GLY A 643 -9.69 4.83 -29.80
CA GLY A 643 -10.02 6.09 -29.12
C GLY A 643 -9.50 6.19 -27.69
N VAL A 644 -8.55 5.33 -27.27
CA VAL A 644 -7.88 5.49 -25.97
C VAL A 644 -7.02 6.76 -26.00
N ARG A 645 -7.09 7.55 -24.94
CA ARG A 645 -6.35 8.79 -24.80
C ARG A 645 -4.84 8.51 -24.72
N MET A 646 -4.07 9.04 -25.68
CA MET A 646 -2.61 8.90 -25.77
C MET A 646 -1.85 10.17 -25.38
N GLU A 647 -2.56 11.21 -25.02
CA GLU A 647 -2.03 12.49 -24.54
C GLU A 647 -2.98 13.12 -23.54
N ASP A 648 -2.44 13.81 -22.56
CA ASP A 648 -3.25 14.55 -21.61
C ASP A 648 -3.63 15.92 -22.21
N GLU A 649 -4.88 16.35 -21.96
CA GLU A 649 -5.33 17.68 -22.37
C GLU A 649 -4.49 18.71 -21.63
N ARG A 650 -3.86 19.58 -22.41
CA ARG A 650 -3.15 20.74 -21.87
C ARG A 650 -4.16 21.88 -21.75
N ASP A 651 -4.19 22.53 -20.61
CA ASP A 651 -4.93 23.76 -20.44
C ASP A 651 -4.18 24.88 -21.20
N GLU A 652 -4.54 25.08 -22.46
CA GLU A 652 -3.95 26.13 -23.31
C GLU A 652 -4.25 27.54 -22.81
N SER A 653 -5.15 27.72 -21.81
CA SER A 653 -5.41 29.01 -21.19
C SER A 653 -4.29 29.44 -20.23
N ILE A 654 -3.40 28.52 -19.82
CA ILE A 654 -2.28 28.82 -18.94
C ILE A 654 -1.02 29.08 -19.78
N GLU A 655 -0.54 30.31 -19.73
CA GLU A 655 0.66 30.74 -20.45
C GLU A 655 1.91 30.01 -19.91
N ARG A 656 2.75 29.48 -20.79
CA ARG A 656 3.98 28.74 -20.46
C ARG A 656 5.13 29.66 -20.08
N THR A 657 4.96 30.38 -18.98
CA THR A 657 5.92 31.38 -18.49
C THR A 657 7.24 30.78 -17.99
N LEU A 658 7.28 29.47 -17.71
CA LEU A 658 8.44 28.79 -17.10
C LEU A 658 9.12 27.76 -17.99
N GLU A 659 8.95 27.82 -19.29
CA GLU A 659 9.57 26.84 -20.22
C GLU A 659 11.10 26.83 -20.07
N GLY A 660 11.65 25.62 -19.81
CA GLY A 660 13.10 25.43 -19.56
C GLY A 660 13.59 25.85 -18.16
N VAL A 661 12.72 26.37 -17.30
CA VAL A 661 13.08 26.83 -15.93
C VAL A 661 12.92 25.69 -14.93
N THR A 662 13.98 25.42 -14.14
CA THR A 662 13.95 24.47 -13.04
C THR A 662 13.81 25.21 -11.72
N VAL A 663 12.76 24.89 -10.95
CA VAL A 663 12.43 25.51 -9.67
C VAL A 663 12.41 24.45 -8.57
N VAL A 664 12.97 24.76 -7.41
CA VAL A 664 12.87 23.94 -6.19
C VAL A 664 12.04 24.69 -5.16
N VAL A 665 11.00 24.04 -4.66
CA VAL A 665 10.17 24.60 -3.57
C VAL A 665 10.56 23.95 -2.24
N THR A 666 10.78 24.75 -1.21
CA THR A 666 11.18 24.27 0.12
C THR A 666 10.52 25.11 1.23
N GLY A 667 10.35 24.52 2.41
CA GLY A 667 9.61 25.17 3.50
C GLY A 667 8.09 25.13 3.30
N THR A 668 7.38 25.89 4.13
CA THR A 668 5.90 26.01 4.11
C THR A 668 5.50 27.33 3.50
N LEU A 669 4.78 27.31 2.42
CA LEU A 669 4.16 28.47 1.79
C LEU A 669 2.76 28.71 2.38
N VAL A 670 2.27 29.92 2.31
CA VAL A 670 0.96 30.31 2.89
C VAL A 670 -0.19 29.94 1.95
N ASN A 671 -0.06 30.25 0.65
CA ASN A 671 -1.12 30.08 -0.35
C ASN A 671 -0.93 28.83 -1.21
N TYR A 672 0.19 28.12 -1.09
CA TYR A 672 0.47 26.93 -1.85
C TYR A 672 0.83 25.77 -0.92
N SER A 673 0.20 24.61 -1.12
CA SER A 673 0.79 23.35 -0.67
C SER A 673 2.04 23.04 -1.49
N ARG A 674 2.89 22.13 -1.01
CA ARG A 674 4.08 21.75 -1.75
C ARG A 674 3.74 21.17 -3.13
N ASP A 675 2.63 20.46 -3.22
CA ASP A 675 2.19 19.82 -4.47
C ASP A 675 1.50 20.82 -5.39
N SER A 676 0.65 21.72 -4.87
CA SER A 676 0.07 22.78 -5.72
C SER A 676 1.11 23.75 -6.24
N ALA A 677 2.20 24.01 -5.50
CA ALA A 677 3.32 24.80 -6.00
C ALA A 677 4.07 24.08 -7.13
N LYS A 678 4.31 22.75 -7.00
CA LYS A 678 4.89 21.95 -8.09
C LYS A 678 4.00 21.95 -9.32
N GLU A 679 2.72 21.71 -9.13
CA GLU A 679 1.73 21.72 -10.22
C GLU A 679 1.70 23.06 -10.93
N ALA A 680 1.70 24.18 -10.19
CA ALA A 680 1.73 25.53 -10.76
C ALA A 680 2.97 25.80 -11.63
N ILE A 681 4.12 25.20 -11.27
CA ILE A 681 5.35 25.26 -12.06
C ILE A 681 5.21 24.43 -13.35
N ILE A 682 4.71 23.20 -13.22
CA ILE A 682 4.64 22.22 -14.30
C ILE A 682 3.65 22.66 -15.40
N VAL A 683 2.45 23.11 -15.00
CA VAL A 683 1.43 23.58 -16.00
C VAL A 683 1.93 24.79 -16.78
N ARG A 684 2.90 25.53 -16.26
CA ARG A 684 3.55 26.67 -16.96
C ARG A 684 4.82 26.26 -17.71
N GLY A 685 5.07 24.98 -17.90
CA GLY A 685 6.21 24.45 -18.66
C GLY A 685 7.53 24.42 -17.90
N GLY A 686 7.51 24.73 -16.59
CA GLY A 686 8.67 24.66 -15.73
C GLY A 686 8.92 23.25 -15.18
N ARG A 687 10.12 23.03 -14.65
CA ARG A 687 10.51 21.79 -14.00
C ARG A 687 10.55 21.99 -12.48
N ALA A 688 9.68 21.31 -11.75
CA ALA A 688 9.71 21.25 -10.30
C ALA A 688 10.68 20.15 -9.84
N SER A 689 11.80 20.53 -9.19
CA SER A 689 12.82 19.57 -8.73
C SER A 689 12.75 19.37 -7.21
N GLY A 690 12.94 18.14 -6.78
CA GLY A 690 13.02 17.77 -5.36
C GLY A 690 14.32 18.16 -4.67
N SER A 691 15.40 18.43 -5.42
CA SER A 691 16.72 18.74 -4.88
C SER A 691 17.38 19.95 -5.55
N VAL A 692 18.16 20.71 -4.78
CA VAL A 692 18.92 21.86 -5.27
C VAL A 692 20.24 21.38 -5.91
N SER A 693 20.50 21.80 -7.14
CA SER A 693 21.72 21.49 -7.90
C SER A 693 22.14 22.68 -8.77
N LYS A 694 23.29 22.61 -9.42
CA LYS A 694 23.77 23.64 -10.38
C LYS A 694 22.82 23.86 -11.58
N LYS A 695 21.86 22.95 -11.79
CA LYS A 695 20.83 23.06 -12.84
C LYS A 695 19.54 23.73 -12.33
N THR A 696 19.47 24.08 -11.05
CA THR A 696 18.32 24.79 -10.45
C THR A 696 18.42 26.27 -10.79
N HIS A 697 17.35 26.84 -11.33
CA HIS A 697 17.30 28.26 -11.70
C HIS A 697 16.80 29.13 -10.56
N PHE A 698 15.81 28.64 -9.80
CA PHE A 698 15.24 29.34 -8.65
C PHE A 698 14.94 28.37 -7.52
N VAL A 699 15.06 28.88 -6.29
CA VAL A 699 14.57 28.20 -5.09
C VAL A 699 13.51 29.06 -4.44
N VAL A 700 12.32 28.51 -4.26
CA VAL A 700 11.23 29.16 -3.52
C VAL A 700 11.30 28.69 -2.08
N ALA A 701 11.50 29.62 -1.16
CA ALA A 701 11.68 29.34 0.26
C ALA A 701 10.53 29.91 1.09
N GLY A 702 9.71 29.02 1.64
CA GLY A 702 8.72 29.38 2.65
C GLY A 702 9.26 29.29 4.08
N ALA A 703 8.38 29.35 5.07
CA ALA A 703 8.74 29.20 6.48
C ALA A 703 9.43 27.84 6.74
N SER A 704 10.53 27.85 7.51
CA SER A 704 11.32 26.66 7.85
C SER A 704 11.90 25.91 6.63
N ALA A 705 12.52 26.65 5.70
CA ALA A 705 13.02 26.14 4.44
C ALA A 705 14.16 25.09 4.54
N GLY A 706 14.89 25.03 5.67
CA GLY A 706 15.91 23.99 5.98
C GLY A 706 17.09 23.95 5.02
N SER A 707 17.81 22.83 4.98
CA SER A 707 19.10 22.65 4.28
C SER A 707 19.07 22.91 2.76
N LYS A 708 17.91 22.97 2.14
CA LYS A 708 17.80 23.31 0.70
C LYS A 708 18.04 24.81 0.46
N LEU A 709 17.65 25.64 1.41
CA LEU A 709 17.95 27.08 1.38
C LEU A 709 19.46 27.32 1.49
N ASP A 710 20.10 26.71 2.50
CA ASP A 710 21.56 26.81 2.71
C ASP A 710 22.32 26.37 1.44
N LYS A 711 21.85 25.31 0.80
CA LYS A 711 22.46 24.79 -0.43
C LYS A 711 22.24 25.71 -1.63
N ALA A 712 21.10 26.40 -1.71
CA ALA A 712 20.83 27.36 -2.75
C ALA A 712 21.77 28.57 -2.63
N GLU A 713 21.94 29.11 -1.41
CA GLU A 713 22.85 30.19 -1.09
C GLU A 713 24.31 29.81 -1.40
N ALA A 714 24.73 28.58 -1.00
CA ALA A 714 26.08 28.07 -1.28
C ALA A 714 26.39 27.93 -2.78
N LEU A 715 25.35 27.69 -3.61
CA LEU A 715 25.48 27.58 -5.05
C LEU A 715 25.19 28.89 -5.81
N GLY A 716 24.85 29.98 -5.09
CA GLY A 716 24.52 31.27 -5.69
C GLY A 716 23.22 31.26 -6.51
N ILE A 717 22.27 30.37 -6.15
CA ILE A 717 20.99 30.26 -6.85
C ILE A 717 20.02 31.29 -6.26
N PRO A 718 19.30 32.07 -7.10
CA PRO A 718 18.30 33.01 -6.63
C PRO A 718 17.23 32.36 -5.75
N VAL A 719 17.00 32.93 -4.57
CA VAL A 719 15.97 32.49 -3.62
C VAL A 719 14.82 33.47 -3.67
N LEU A 720 13.62 32.94 -3.84
CA LEU A 720 12.37 33.69 -3.90
C LEU A 720 11.54 33.38 -2.66
N ASP A 721 10.82 34.39 -2.16
CA ASP A 721 9.70 34.20 -1.25
C ASP A 721 8.42 33.84 -2.04
N GLU A 722 7.29 33.72 -1.37
CA GLU A 722 6.02 33.36 -2.00
C GLU A 722 5.50 34.42 -2.97
N ASP A 723 5.75 35.70 -2.71
CA ASP A 723 5.40 36.81 -3.61
C ASP A 723 6.27 36.78 -4.86
N GLY A 724 7.55 36.52 -4.72
CA GLY A 724 8.49 36.28 -5.82
C GLY A 724 8.10 35.08 -6.65
N PHE A 725 7.65 34.00 -5.99
CA PHE A 725 7.12 32.81 -6.68
C PHE A 725 5.86 33.13 -7.50
N THR A 726 4.93 33.89 -6.94
CA THR A 726 3.71 34.29 -7.66
C THR A 726 4.03 35.15 -8.90
N LYS A 727 5.00 36.05 -8.79
CA LYS A 727 5.50 36.83 -9.93
C LYS A 727 6.18 35.96 -10.99
N LEU A 728 7.02 35.01 -10.54
CA LEU A 728 7.67 34.03 -11.41
C LEU A 728 6.64 33.22 -12.20
N LEU A 729 5.58 32.74 -11.55
CA LEU A 729 4.50 32.01 -12.20
C LEU A 729 3.74 32.85 -13.24
N ALA A 730 3.52 34.16 -12.96
CA ALA A 730 2.73 35.02 -13.80
C ALA A 730 3.50 35.62 -14.98
N GLN A 731 4.78 35.91 -14.80
CA GLN A 731 5.55 36.73 -15.75
C GLN A 731 6.83 36.07 -16.24
N GLY A 732 7.17 34.89 -15.70
CA GLY A 732 8.39 34.18 -16.07
C GLY A 732 9.67 34.71 -15.41
N PRO A 733 10.85 34.11 -15.72
CA PRO A 733 12.13 34.41 -15.08
C PRO A 733 12.61 35.85 -15.35
N ASP A 734 12.30 36.41 -16.51
CA ASP A 734 12.80 37.74 -16.93
C ASP A 734 12.29 38.87 -16.02
N ALA A 735 11.14 38.69 -15.38
CA ALA A 735 10.56 39.68 -14.45
C ALA A 735 11.26 39.73 -13.08
N LEU A 736 12.15 38.81 -12.79
CA LEU A 736 12.89 38.68 -11.53
C LEU A 736 14.39 38.97 -11.66
N THR A 737 14.88 39.21 -12.87
CA THR A 737 16.23 39.72 -13.10
C THR A 737 16.24 41.19 -12.73
N PRO A 738 17.12 41.68 -11.81
CA PRO A 738 17.24 43.09 -11.56
C PRO A 738 17.68 43.74 -12.90
N GLY A 739 16.86 44.68 -13.39
CA GLY A 739 17.27 45.48 -14.53
C GLY A 739 18.61 46.14 -14.30
N GLU A 740 19.47 46.19 -15.35
CA GLU A 740 20.72 46.93 -15.39
C GLU A 740 20.57 48.38 -14.94
#